data_1e0f99c0ee0ce97c47a3a5111ca63107
#
_entry.id   1e0f99c0ee0ce97c47a3a5111ca63107
#
_cell.length_a   1.000
_cell.length_b   1.000
_cell.length_c   1.000
_cell.angle_alpha   90.00
_cell.angle_beta   90.00
_cell.angle_gamma   90.00
#
_symmetry.space_group_name_H-M   'P 1'
#
loop_
_entity.id
_entity.type
_entity.pdbx_description
1 polymer ?
#
loop_
_entity_poly.entity_id
_entity_poly.type
_entity_poly.pdbx_seq_one_letter_code
_entity_poly.pdbx_strand_id
1 'polypeptide(L)'
;MPPKASTKSASTATAAAAGGGEELQKYQKMTDREHILKKPDTYIGTIEPTETMEYVATAAPAATTDAATDAATDAVATLTRRNITYIPGLYKLFDEGMVNMRDHVVRQAQAIADGKPDALPVTTLEVEIDPADGTIHMTNDGNGIDVAQHPEHKLWIPEMIFGHLRTSTNYDENKKEKIVGGKNGFGFKLVLIWSVWGRVETVDHIRGLKYCQEFRSNLSEIVPPVVTKSKVKPYTRVSFRPDYARFGLPGNNLTADMVALFLKRTYDIAAVTDKTVKVKYNGALVPVRHFQQYVDLYIGAKGAGSEGGGVKRIYESPDPRWEYVVCLTTTDEFAHVSFVNGIYTPRGGKHVEYITNQIVRKLAEVIKKKKKVDVKPNTIKEQLMLFLRCDIENPSFSSQTKDELGTAVANFGSSCKVSDEFIEKLAKMGVMDAACALTEVKDTKAAKKTDGAKTRTIRGIPKLVDANYAGSPDKSAQCTIILCEGDSAKAGIISGLSKEDRNYIGVYPMKGKLFNVHGETTKRIAENREIAEIKQILGLEAGKTYTAADVATRLRYGKVLFMTDQDLDGAHIQGLGINLFQIEWPSLTKIPGFIGFMNTPILKARRGAQEVLFYNDGEFDAWKKQFPGEVVPASWSTKYYKGLGTSTGKEFKEYFEHKKMVSFVHTGKESDDHLDMAFNKKRADDRKEWLSNYSREAFLDTSKPAIPYEEFVDRSLIHFSIYDNERSIPNLMDGLKISLRKILFAAFKKGGLKTEIKVAQFSGYVSEHSAYHHGEASLNAAIVGMAQNFVGSNNINLLEPNGQFGTRIKGGGDSASERYIFTQLNKLTRLIYRQEDDAVLSYIDDDGQMVEPVYYAPAIPMILVNGTKGIGTGFSTDVMPHNPLQIIAYIRAMLREATEQVGSGDRPVIEPYFKGFKGTIKNIASSATSGAPAANAAFAKYIIKGTYEIIADRKVRITELPVGTWTDDYKEFLEKLMETPVAAASSADKDKAAAVPVLKEYTDMSTDSVVDIT
;
A
#
# COMPACT_ATOMS: atom_id res chain seq x y z
N MET A 1 39.47 4.68 27.92
CA MET A 1 40.86 4.27 28.22
C MET A 1 41.02 2.81 27.90
N PRO A 2 41.89 2.42 26.99
CA PRO A 2 42.21 1.01 26.71
C PRO A 2 43.42 0.57 27.54
N PRO A 3 43.56 -0.70 27.90
CA PRO A 3 44.81 -1.18 28.48
C PRO A 3 45.80 -1.69 27.40
N LYS A 4 47.03 -1.50 27.74
CA LYS A 4 48.25 -1.63 26.94
C LYS A 4 48.62 -3.07 26.65
N ALA A 5 49.31 -3.25 25.55
CA ALA A 5 50.08 -4.42 25.16
C ALA A 5 51.27 -4.68 26.11
N SER A 6 51.61 -5.93 26.32
CA SER A 6 52.91 -6.34 26.85
C SER A 6 53.50 -7.42 25.95
N THR A 7 54.67 -7.09 25.41
CA THR A 7 55.63 -7.95 24.74
C THR A 7 56.42 -8.79 25.77
N LYS A 8 56.67 -10.06 25.46
CA LYS A 8 57.90 -10.84 25.82
C LYS A 8 57.91 -12.12 24.98
N SER A 9 58.78 -12.26 24.10
CA SER A 9 60.15 -12.79 24.08
C SER A 9 60.21 -14.29 23.84
N ALA A 10 60.92 -14.65 22.80
CA ALA A 10 61.19 -16.00 22.28
C ALA A 10 61.93 -16.89 23.28
N SER A 11 61.60 -18.19 23.24
CA SER A 11 62.59 -19.25 23.51
C SER A 11 62.28 -20.48 22.66
N THR A 12 63.29 -20.91 21.99
CA THR A 12 63.48 -22.14 21.22
C THR A 12 63.22 -23.40 22.05
N ALA A 13 62.44 -24.31 21.48
CA ALA A 13 62.63 -25.74 21.78
C ALA A 13 62.14 -26.58 20.61
N THR A 14 63.07 -27.20 19.94
CA THR A 14 62.97 -28.38 19.07
C THR A 14 62.41 -29.58 19.85
N ALA A 15 61.32 -30.18 19.35
CA ALA A 15 61.12 -31.65 19.26
C ALA A 15 59.61 -31.97 18.97
N ALA A 16 59.35 -32.62 17.88
CA ALA A 16 58.52 -33.80 17.66
C ALA A 16 57.82 -33.72 16.33
N ALA A 17 58.52 -34.16 15.30
CA ALA A 17 57.92 -34.63 14.07
C ALA A 17 57.43 -36.05 14.29
N ALA A 18 56.14 -36.21 14.56
CA ALA A 18 55.37 -37.43 14.38
C ALA A 18 53.91 -37.15 14.78
N GLY A 19 53.09 -36.71 13.85
CA GLY A 19 51.67 -36.51 14.06
C GLY A 19 50.97 -35.62 12.99
N GLY A 20 51.74 -35.02 12.08
CA GLY A 20 51.21 -34.05 11.11
C GLY A 20 50.68 -34.64 9.79
N GLY A 21 50.77 -35.96 9.57
CA GLY A 21 50.37 -36.58 8.31
C GLY A 21 48.87 -36.74 8.10
N GLU A 22 48.12 -37.06 9.14
CA GLU A 22 46.69 -37.31 9.05
C GLU A 22 45.85 -36.01 8.97
N GLU A 23 46.29 -34.99 9.67
CA GLU A 23 45.57 -33.70 9.63
C GLU A 23 45.71 -32.90 8.29
N LEU A 24 46.76 -33.13 7.57
CA LEU A 24 46.98 -32.53 6.24
C LEU A 24 46.25 -33.31 5.14
N GLN A 25 45.97 -34.59 5.31
CA GLN A 25 45.21 -35.41 4.36
C GLN A 25 43.70 -35.05 4.30
N LYS A 26 43.17 -34.24 5.19
CA LYS A 26 41.79 -33.74 5.12
C LYS A 26 41.58 -32.77 3.93
N TYR A 27 42.63 -32.15 3.41
CA TYR A 27 42.56 -31.25 2.23
C TYR A 27 42.78 -32.09 0.98
N GLN A 28 41.68 -32.29 0.20
CA GLN A 28 41.67 -33.04 -1.06
C GLN A 28 41.62 -32.10 -2.25
N LYS A 29 42.54 -32.30 -3.21
CA LYS A 29 42.48 -31.66 -4.55
C LYS A 29 41.80 -32.62 -5.51
N MET A 30 40.77 -32.14 -6.20
CA MET A 30 40.02 -32.90 -7.20
C MET A 30 40.22 -32.27 -8.58
N THR A 31 40.13 -33.10 -9.61
CA THR A 31 40.02 -32.60 -10.99
C THR A 31 38.59 -32.04 -11.18
N ASP A 32 38.40 -31.15 -12.17
CA ASP A 32 37.08 -30.60 -12.47
C ASP A 32 36.04 -31.72 -12.70
N ARG A 33 36.40 -32.79 -13.41
CA ARG A 33 35.50 -33.93 -13.63
C ARG A 33 35.13 -34.65 -12.35
N GLU A 34 36.09 -34.92 -11.47
CA GLU A 34 35.82 -35.56 -10.16
C GLU A 34 34.97 -34.69 -9.29
N HIS A 35 35.19 -33.40 -9.30
CA HIS A 35 34.37 -32.44 -8.54
C HIS A 35 32.92 -32.43 -9.04
N ILE A 36 32.72 -32.45 -10.36
CA ILE A 36 31.37 -32.50 -10.98
C ILE A 36 30.64 -33.78 -10.58
N LEU A 37 31.30 -34.92 -10.55
CA LEU A 37 30.70 -36.20 -10.18
C LEU A 37 30.45 -36.35 -8.66
N LYS A 38 31.27 -35.72 -7.81
CA LYS A 38 31.14 -35.79 -6.35
C LYS A 38 30.27 -34.66 -5.75
N LYS A 39 30.04 -33.57 -6.47
CA LYS A 39 29.25 -32.41 -6.03
C LYS A 39 28.21 -32.04 -7.08
N PRO A 40 27.22 -32.93 -7.36
CA PRO A 40 26.21 -32.75 -8.39
C PRO A 40 25.36 -31.48 -8.20
N ASP A 41 25.02 -31.13 -6.95
CA ASP A 41 24.15 -30.00 -6.63
C ASP A 41 24.63 -28.67 -7.21
N THR A 42 25.96 -28.51 -7.34
CA THR A 42 26.55 -27.28 -7.92
C THR A 42 26.33 -27.18 -9.43
N TYR A 43 26.18 -28.30 -10.15
CA TYR A 43 26.23 -28.36 -11.61
C TYR A 43 24.95 -28.81 -12.28
N ILE A 44 24.31 -29.86 -11.77
CA ILE A 44 23.12 -30.48 -12.37
C ILE A 44 21.91 -30.52 -11.43
N GLY A 45 22.09 -30.18 -10.14
CA GLY A 45 21.09 -30.33 -9.10
C GLY A 45 21.16 -31.68 -8.40
N THR A 46 20.21 -31.94 -7.53
CA THR A 46 20.20 -33.20 -6.75
C THR A 46 20.03 -34.43 -7.63
N ILE A 47 20.71 -35.50 -7.26
CA ILE A 47 20.58 -36.81 -7.90
C ILE A 47 19.63 -37.75 -7.13
N GLU A 48 19.09 -37.29 -5.99
CA GLU A 48 18.11 -38.02 -5.21
C GLU A 48 16.70 -37.84 -5.84
N PRO A 49 15.87 -38.89 -5.79
CA PRO A 49 14.46 -38.81 -6.20
C PRO A 49 13.72 -37.74 -5.39
N THR A 50 13.01 -36.86 -6.09
CA THR A 50 12.27 -35.74 -5.49
C THR A 50 10.81 -35.83 -5.88
N GLU A 51 9.90 -35.74 -4.91
CA GLU A 51 8.46 -35.67 -5.15
C GLU A 51 8.01 -34.21 -5.36
N THR A 52 7.24 -34.00 -6.38
CA THR A 52 6.69 -32.66 -6.68
C THR A 52 5.36 -32.74 -7.44
N MET A 53 4.53 -31.72 -7.27
CA MET A 53 3.32 -31.51 -8.10
C MET A 53 3.71 -30.79 -9.38
N GLU A 54 3.75 -31.52 -10.50
CA GLU A 54 4.17 -30.96 -11.78
C GLU A 54 3.18 -31.34 -12.90
N TYR A 55 3.14 -30.53 -13.95
CA TYR A 55 2.42 -30.85 -15.17
C TYR A 55 3.25 -31.83 -15.99
N VAL A 56 2.64 -32.93 -16.41
CA VAL A 56 3.28 -33.94 -17.24
C VAL A 56 2.39 -34.29 -18.43
N ALA A 57 3.02 -34.63 -19.55
CA ALA A 57 2.30 -35.05 -20.76
C ALA A 57 1.71 -36.45 -20.57
N THR A 58 0.44 -36.63 -20.97
CA THR A 58 -0.14 -37.96 -21.20
C THR A 58 0.50 -38.55 -22.44
N ALA A 59 0.70 -39.91 -22.46
CA ALA A 59 1.39 -40.59 -23.52
C ALA A 59 0.93 -40.18 -24.92
N ALA A 60 1.91 -39.92 -25.81
CA ALA A 60 1.61 -39.70 -27.23
C ALA A 60 0.95 -40.94 -27.85
N PRO A 61 -0.01 -40.77 -28.76
CA PRO A 61 -0.53 -41.92 -29.52
C PRO A 61 0.61 -42.60 -30.28
N ALA A 62 0.63 -43.92 -30.27
CA ALA A 62 1.59 -44.71 -31.02
C ALA A 62 1.51 -44.36 -32.50
N ALA A 63 2.66 -44.14 -33.15
CA ALA A 63 2.76 -43.91 -34.58
C ALA A 63 2.25 -45.16 -35.31
N THR A 64 1.08 -45.11 -35.90
CA THR A 64 0.64 -46.09 -36.86
C THR A 64 1.36 -45.81 -38.17
N THR A 65 2.32 -46.70 -38.53
CA THR A 65 2.86 -46.79 -39.88
C THR A 65 1.79 -47.48 -40.74
N ASP A 66 0.92 -46.68 -41.39
CA ASP A 66 0.37 -47.02 -42.68
C ASP A 66 -0.46 -45.84 -43.21
N ALA A 67 -0.17 -45.47 -44.44
CA ALA A 67 -0.91 -44.49 -45.21
C ALA A 67 -2.28 -45.05 -45.64
N ALA A 68 -3.32 -44.34 -45.34
CA ALA A 68 -4.69 -44.38 -45.86
C ALA A 68 -5.75 -44.69 -44.77
N THR A 69 -6.24 -43.67 -44.12
CA THR A 69 -7.68 -43.37 -43.92
C THR A 69 -7.83 -42.19 -42.99
N ASP A 70 -8.55 -41.16 -43.44
CA ASP A 70 -8.92 -39.93 -42.70
C ASP A 70 -9.98 -40.23 -41.62
N ALA A 71 -9.61 -41.02 -40.58
CA ALA A 71 -10.43 -41.24 -39.39
C ALA A 71 -9.57 -41.75 -38.24
N ALA A 72 -8.52 -41.02 -37.88
CA ALA A 72 -7.87 -41.22 -36.60
C ALA A 72 -8.58 -40.34 -35.55
N THR A 73 -9.25 -40.97 -34.62
CA THR A 73 -9.74 -40.33 -33.39
C THR A 73 -8.59 -39.54 -32.75
N ASP A 74 -8.68 -38.22 -32.86
CA ASP A 74 -7.76 -37.27 -32.23
C ASP A 74 -7.76 -37.49 -30.70
N ALA A 75 -6.83 -38.31 -30.20
CA ALA A 75 -6.48 -38.29 -28.79
C ALA A 75 -5.81 -36.96 -28.53
N VAL A 76 -6.58 -35.98 -28.03
CA VAL A 76 -6.09 -34.61 -27.70
C VAL A 76 -5.00 -34.77 -26.65
N ALA A 77 -3.76 -34.46 -27.02
CA ALA A 77 -2.67 -34.41 -26.07
C ALA A 77 -3.03 -33.39 -24.97
N THR A 78 -2.93 -33.77 -23.72
CA THR A 78 -3.22 -32.93 -22.58
C THR A 78 -2.07 -32.97 -21.57
N LEU A 79 -1.90 -31.88 -20.80
CA LEU A 79 -1.00 -31.83 -19.66
C LEU A 79 -1.83 -31.96 -18.37
N THR A 80 -1.52 -32.96 -17.57
CA THR A 80 -2.19 -33.19 -16.30
C THR A 80 -1.26 -32.84 -15.13
N ARG A 81 -1.78 -32.15 -14.16
CA ARG A 81 -1.04 -31.82 -12.92
C ARG A 81 -1.21 -32.97 -11.93
N ARG A 82 -0.11 -33.63 -11.61
CA ARG A 82 -0.11 -34.76 -10.66
C ARG A 82 1.18 -34.78 -9.84
N ASN A 83 1.15 -35.50 -8.74
CA ASN A 83 2.37 -35.79 -8.00
C ASN A 83 3.23 -36.76 -8.80
N ILE A 84 4.50 -36.41 -9.01
CA ILE A 84 5.50 -37.24 -9.70
C ILE A 84 6.74 -37.37 -8.86
N THR A 85 7.44 -38.48 -9.07
CA THR A 85 8.78 -38.70 -8.53
C THR A 85 9.78 -38.62 -9.67
N TYR A 86 10.66 -37.58 -9.62
CA TYR A 86 11.64 -37.37 -10.65
C TYR A 86 13.03 -37.10 -10.05
N ILE A 87 14.07 -37.18 -10.87
CA ILE A 87 15.46 -36.93 -10.47
C ILE A 87 15.90 -35.64 -11.15
N PRO A 88 16.03 -34.51 -10.42
CA PRO A 88 16.38 -33.21 -10.98
C PRO A 88 17.63 -33.19 -11.82
N GLY A 89 18.70 -33.83 -11.35
CA GLY A 89 19.96 -33.96 -12.08
C GLY A 89 19.82 -34.65 -13.44
N LEU A 90 19.09 -35.75 -13.51
CA LEU A 90 18.85 -36.48 -14.76
C LEU A 90 17.97 -35.64 -15.72
N TYR A 91 16.93 -34.97 -15.20
CA TYR A 91 16.14 -34.03 -16.00
C TYR A 91 16.99 -32.90 -16.59
N LYS A 92 17.94 -32.37 -15.80
CA LYS A 92 18.83 -31.31 -16.25
C LYS A 92 19.73 -31.72 -17.41
N LEU A 93 20.23 -32.94 -17.43
CA LEU A 93 21.00 -33.46 -18.56
C LEU A 93 20.18 -33.44 -19.87
N PHE A 94 18.92 -33.87 -19.79
CA PHE A 94 18.01 -33.82 -20.93
C PHE A 94 17.74 -32.38 -21.37
N ASP A 95 17.42 -31.50 -20.41
CA ASP A 95 17.14 -30.09 -20.66
C ASP A 95 18.30 -29.35 -21.35
N GLU A 96 19.55 -29.60 -20.96
CA GLU A 96 20.73 -28.97 -21.58
C GLU A 96 20.83 -29.32 -23.08
N GLY A 97 20.53 -30.57 -23.45
CA GLY A 97 20.50 -30.98 -24.87
C GLY A 97 19.38 -30.27 -25.65
N MET A 98 18.18 -30.21 -25.06
CA MET A 98 17.01 -29.55 -25.65
C MET A 98 17.25 -28.06 -25.90
N VAL A 99 17.83 -27.37 -24.91
CA VAL A 99 18.18 -25.96 -25.03
C VAL A 99 19.23 -25.72 -26.11
N ASN A 100 20.25 -26.58 -26.20
CA ASN A 100 21.29 -26.45 -27.23
C ASN A 100 20.75 -26.62 -28.67
N MET A 101 19.79 -27.53 -28.89
CA MET A 101 19.11 -27.66 -30.18
C MET A 101 18.35 -26.39 -30.55
N ARG A 102 17.59 -25.83 -29.61
CA ARG A 102 16.87 -24.56 -29.81
C ARG A 102 17.84 -23.37 -30.05
N ASP A 103 18.94 -23.31 -29.31
CA ASP A 103 19.97 -22.28 -29.50
C ASP A 103 20.57 -22.34 -30.90
N HIS A 104 20.69 -23.54 -31.47
CA HIS A 104 21.15 -23.72 -32.85
C HIS A 104 20.18 -23.14 -33.87
N VAL A 105 18.85 -23.33 -33.66
CA VAL A 105 17.80 -22.71 -34.49
C VAL A 105 18.00 -21.18 -34.50
N VAL A 106 18.13 -20.57 -33.32
CA VAL A 106 18.32 -19.12 -33.19
C VAL A 106 19.58 -18.64 -33.88
N ARG A 107 20.70 -19.36 -33.68
CA ARG A 107 21.99 -19.01 -34.32
C ARG A 107 21.93 -19.06 -35.84
N GLN A 108 21.25 -20.09 -36.42
CA GLN A 108 21.12 -20.20 -37.87
C GLN A 108 20.16 -19.13 -38.41
N ALA A 109 19.05 -18.84 -37.74
CA ALA A 109 18.14 -17.78 -38.12
C ALA A 109 18.85 -16.41 -38.14
N GLN A 110 19.69 -16.14 -37.12
CA GLN A 110 20.50 -14.93 -37.08
C GLN A 110 21.56 -14.90 -38.20
N ALA A 111 22.26 -16.00 -38.46
CA ALA A 111 23.22 -16.08 -39.51
C ALA A 111 22.64 -15.83 -40.91
N ILE A 112 21.39 -16.31 -41.13
CA ILE A 112 20.63 -16.05 -42.37
C ILE A 112 20.26 -14.56 -42.44
N ALA A 113 19.76 -13.99 -41.33
CA ALA A 113 19.44 -12.56 -41.26
C ALA A 113 20.66 -11.66 -41.50
N ASP A 114 21.84 -12.07 -41.04
CA ASP A 114 23.13 -11.41 -41.25
C ASP A 114 23.66 -11.62 -42.68
N GLY A 115 22.96 -12.34 -43.55
CA GLY A 115 23.33 -12.54 -44.94
C GLY A 115 24.51 -13.50 -45.16
N LYS A 116 24.81 -14.42 -44.24
CA LYS A 116 25.88 -15.41 -44.43
C LYS A 116 25.52 -16.40 -45.52
N PRO A 117 26.29 -16.55 -46.59
CA PRO A 117 25.91 -17.30 -47.79
C PRO A 117 25.73 -18.81 -47.54
N ASP A 118 26.47 -19.39 -46.57
CA ASP A 118 26.49 -20.81 -46.26
C ASP A 118 25.57 -21.18 -45.09
N ALA A 119 24.75 -20.24 -44.61
CA ALA A 119 23.82 -20.49 -43.52
C ALA A 119 22.56 -21.21 -44.02
N LEU A 120 22.24 -22.38 -43.41
CA LEU A 120 21.07 -23.18 -43.72
C LEU A 120 20.07 -23.12 -42.55
N PRO A 121 18.75 -22.98 -42.83
CA PRO A 121 17.77 -22.99 -41.79
C PRO A 121 17.66 -24.35 -41.11
N VAL A 122 17.46 -24.40 -39.81
CA VAL A 122 17.04 -25.61 -39.11
C VAL A 122 15.55 -25.80 -39.36
N THR A 123 15.18 -26.97 -39.85
CA THR A 123 13.79 -27.32 -40.19
C THR A 123 13.22 -28.40 -39.30
N THR A 124 14.05 -29.17 -38.61
CA THR A 124 13.67 -30.34 -37.80
C THR A 124 14.53 -30.46 -36.56
N LEU A 125 13.87 -30.65 -35.42
CA LEU A 125 14.47 -31.09 -34.16
C LEU A 125 13.83 -32.44 -33.82
N GLU A 126 14.64 -33.45 -33.49
CA GLU A 126 14.16 -34.78 -33.18
C GLU A 126 14.82 -35.33 -31.92
N VAL A 127 13.99 -35.87 -31.04
CA VAL A 127 14.41 -36.56 -29.81
C VAL A 127 13.91 -38.00 -29.89
N GLU A 128 14.80 -38.95 -29.70
CA GLU A 128 14.46 -40.38 -29.62
C GLU A 128 15.02 -40.94 -28.32
N ILE A 129 14.22 -41.71 -27.61
CA ILE A 129 14.65 -42.43 -26.41
C ILE A 129 14.48 -43.91 -26.70
N ASP A 130 15.59 -44.65 -26.69
CA ASP A 130 15.55 -46.11 -26.85
C ASP A 130 15.01 -46.74 -25.57
N PRO A 131 13.88 -47.45 -25.63
CA PRO A 131 13.30 -48.08 -24.45
C PRO A 131 14.10 -49.28 -23.93
N ALA A 132 15.01 -49.88 -24.75
CA ALA A 132 15.76 -51.05 -24.37
C ALA A 132 16.91 -50.76 -23.41
N ASP A 133 17.61 -49.67 -23.60
CA ASP A 133 18.82 -49.31 -22.80
C ASP A 133 18.82 -47.86 -22.28
N GLY A 134 17.75 -47.10 -22.53
CA GLY A 134 17.60 -45.75 -22.11
C GLY A 134 18.52 -44.75 -22.83
N THR A 135 19.08 -45.11 -23.98
CA THR A 135 19.91 -44.18 -24.77
C THR A 135 19.04 -43.07 -25.35
N ILE A 136 19.52 -41.82 -25.21
CA ILE A 136 18.83 -40.62 -25.70
C ILE A 136 19.58 -40.12 -26.93
N HIS A 137 18.86 -39.93 -28.03
CA HIS A 137 19.34 -39.35 -29.26
C HIS A 137 18.71 -38.00 -29.50
N MET A 138 19.50 -37.00 -29.81
CA MET A 138 19.05 -35.64 -30.11
C MET A 138 19.64 -35.20 -31.44
N THR A 139 18.78 -34.93 -32.42
CA THR A 139 19.17 -34.62 -33.78
C THR A 139 18.59 -33.28 -34.23
N ASN A 140 19.37 -32.47 -34.88
CA ASN A 140 18.90 -31.28 -35.62
C ASN A 140 19.52 -31.25 -37.00
N ASP A 141 18.80 -30.76 -37.98
CA ASP A 141 19.33 -30.36 -39.28
C ASP A 141 19.83 -28.92 -39.28
N GLY A 142 20.07 -28.31 -40.40
CA GLY A 142 20.74 -27.05 -40.57
C GLY A 142 22.26 -27.25 -40.74
N ASN A 143 23.05 -26.26 -40.47
CA ASN A 143 24.50 -26.37 -40.53
C ASN A 143 24.99 -27.37 -39.49
N GLY A 144 25.92 -28.27 -39.91
CA GLY A 144 26.70 -29.04 -38.97
C GLY A 144 27.77 -28.19 -38.25
N ILE A 145 28.49 -28.85 -37.35
CA ILE A 145 29.64 -28.24 -36.67
C ILE A 145 30.85 -28.27 -37.61
N ASP A 146 31.67 -27.23 -37.63
CA ASP A 146 32.86 -27.15 -38.39
C ASP A 146 33.78 -28.34 -38.13
N VAL A 147 34.04 -29.17 -39.13
CA VAL A 147 34.99 -30.29 -39.07
C VAL A 147 36.36 -29.83 -39.48
N ALA A 148 37.01 -29.10 -38.56
CA ALA A 148 38.36 -28.56 -38.72
C ALA A 148 39.11 -28.68 -37.40
N GLN A 149 40.47 -28.67 -37.47
CA GLN A 149 41.30 -28.58 -36.27
C GLN A 149 41.53 -27.15 -35.86
N HIS A 150 41.41 -26.89 -34.55
CA HIS A 150 41.69 -25.56 -33.99
C HIS A 150 43.16 -25.18 -34.20
N PRO A 151 43.44 -23.98 -34.69
CA PRO A 151 44.82 -23.58 -35.05
C PRO A 151 45.84 -23.71 -33.91
N GLU A 152 45.46 -23.34 -32.72
CA GLU A 152 46.29 -23.31 -31.51
C GLU A 152 46.32 -24.67 -30.80
N HIS A 153 45.13 -25.22 -30.50
CA HIS A 153 45.00 -26.43 -29.66
C HIS A 153 45.18 -27.76 -30.42
N LYS A 154 45.19 -27.73 -31.77
CA LYS A 154 45.30 -28.90 -32.64
C LYS A 154 44.26 -29.99 -32.41
N LEU A 155 43.18 -29.68 -31.72
CA LEU A 155 42.01 -30.50 -31.48
C LEU A 155 40.97 -30.25 -32.57
N TRP A 156 40.18 -31.27 -32.91
CA TRP A 156 39.01 -31.08 -33.74
C TRP A 156 37.98 -30.20 -33.03
N ILE A 157 37.36 -29.26 -33.74
CA ILE A 157 36.37 -28.36 -33.15
C ILE A 157 35.23 -29.15 -32.47
N PRO A 158 34.63 -30.21 -33.04
CA PRO A 158 33.65 -31.02 -32.32
C PRO A 158 34.20 -31.63 -31.04
N GLU A 159 35.41 -32.20 -31.04
CA GLU A 159 36.06 -32.74 -29.85
C GLU A 159 36.25 -31.68 -28.78
N MET A 160 36.69 -30.47 -29.16
CA MET A 160 36.84 -29.38 -28.23
C MET A 160 35.54 -28.94 -27.59
N ILE A 161 34.44 -28.93 -28.38
CA ILE A 161 33.11 -28.54 -27.91
C ILE A 161 32.53 -29.55 -26.93
N PHE A 162 32.71 -30.86 -27.16
CA PHE A 162 32.05 -31.90 -26.37
C PHE A 162 32.97 -32.58 -25.35
N GLY A 163 34.25 -32.67 -25.61
CA GLY A 163 35.24 -33.41 -24.79
C GLY A 163 36.00 -32.58 -23.78
N HIS A 164 36.08 -31.25 -23.94
CA HIS A 164 36.93 -30.42 -23.09
C HIS A 164 36.15 -29.34 -22.37
N LEU A 165 36.27 -29.27 -21.02
CA LEU A 165 35.63 -28.27 -20.19
C LEU A 165 36.18 -26.87 -20.52
N ARG A 166 35.38 -25.85 -20.21
CA ARG A 166 35.72 -24.43 -20.38
C ARG A 166 35.99 -24.04 -21.82
N THR A 167 35.31 -24.62 -22.77
CA THR A 167 35.29 -24.28 -24.18
C THR A 167 33.94 -23.78 -24.60
N SER A 168 33.88 -22.57 -25.19
CA SER A 168 32.61 -21.97 -25.62
C SER A 168 32.84 -20.91 -26.68
N THR A 169 31.92 -20.79 -27.64
CA THR A 169 31.86 -19.67 -28.59
C THR A 169 31.26 -18.41 -27.98
N ASN A 170 30.86 -18.47 -26.71
CA ASN A 170 30.12 -17.41 -26.02
C ASN A 170 30.98 -16.60 -25.03
N TYR A 171 32.29 -16.78 -25.00
CA TYR A 171 33.22 -16.02 -24.13
C TYR A 171 33.56 -14.61 -24.62
N ASP A 172 33.22 -14.25 -25.85
CA ASP A 172 33.46 -12.92 -26.38
C ASP A 172 32.39 -11.95 -25.82
N GLU A 173 32.81 -11.14 -24.86
CA GLU A 173 31.91 -10.16 -24.16
C GLU A 173 31.61 -8.94 -25.06
N ASN A 174 32.35 -8.74 -26.16
CA ASN A 174 32.17 -7.60 -27.07
C ASN A 174 31.05 -7.80 -28.10
N LYS A 175 30.51 -9.00 -28.24
CA LYS A 175 29.34 -9.26 -29.08
C LYS A 175 28.06 -8.90 -28.30
N LYS A 176 27.53 -7.73 -28.55
CA LYS A 176 26.18 -7.31 -28.19
C LYS A 176 25.18 -8.25 -28.89
N GLU A 177 24.06 -8.57 -28.19
CA GLU A 177 22.87 -9.28 -28.75
C GLU A 177 22.94 -10.81 -28.79
N LYS A 178 23.42 -11.47 -27.73
CA LYS A 178 23.32 -12.94 -27.64
C LYS A 178 22.01 -13.36 -26.97
N ILE A 179 21.08 -13.90 -27.77
CA ILE A 179 19.75 -14.40 -27.34
C ILE A 179 19.76 -15.93 -27.21
N VAL A 180 20.81 -16.50 -26.63
CA VAL A 180 20.98 -17.95 -26.45
C VAL A 180 21.00 -18.32 -24.97
N GLY A 181 20.58 -19.55 -24.66
CA GLY A 181 20.55 -20.06 -23.29
C GLY A 181 21.90 -20.51 -22.75
N GLY A 182 22.85 -20.90 -23.64
CA GLY A 182 24.19 -21.38 -23.25
C GLY A 182 25.17 -20.23 -23.01
N LYS A 183 25.76 -20.16 -21.79
CA LYS A 183 26.72 -19.11 -21.42
C LYS A 183 28.07 -19.65 -20.93
N ASN A 184 28.09 -20.61 -20.03
CA ASN A 184 29.25 -20.95 -19.22
C ASN A 184 30.18 -22.02 -19.82
N GLY A 185 29.87 -22.58 -20.99
CA GLY A 185 30.68 -23.60 -21.64
C GLY A 185 30.71 -24.96 -20.92
N PHE A 186 29.79 -25.22 -20.01
CA PHE A 186 29.68 -26.50 -19.30
C PHE A 186 28.60 -27.42 -19.89
N GLY A 187 27.51 -26.90 -20.42
CA GLY A 187 26.28 -27.56 -20.83
C GLY A 187 26.42 -29.04 -21.22
N PHE A 188 26.69 -29.33 -22.48
CA PHE A 188 26.74 -30.70 -22.94
C PHE A 188 27.92 -31.54 -22.41
N LYS A 189 28.98 -30.91 -21.89
CA LYS A 189 30.05 -31.61 -21.20
C LYS A 189 29.59 -32.24 -19.89
N LEU A 190 28.67 -31.55 -19.16
CA LEU A 190 28.01 -32.15 -17.98
C LEU A 190 27.24 -33.42 -18.41
N VAL A 191 26.54 -33.36 -19.55
CA VAL A 191 25.80 -34.52 -20.07
C VAL A 191 26.73 -35.71 -20.26
N LEU A 192 27.89 -35.53 -20.91
CA LEU A 192 28.85 -36.60 -21.17
C LEU A 192 29.56 -37.07 -19.89
N ILE A 193 29.87 -36.17 -18.95
CA ILE A 193 30.46 -36.55 -17.64
C ILE A 193 29.48 -37.42 -16.83
N TRP A 194 28.20 -37.20 -16.94
CA TRP A 194 27.17 -37.99 -16.27
C TRP A 194 26.61 -39.13 -17.14
N SER A 195 27.33 -39.52 -18.21
CA SER A 195 26.97 -40.60 -19.12
C SER A 195 28.07 -41.67 -19.20
N VAL A 196 27.62 -42.93 -19.21
CA VAL A 196 28.57 -44.08 -19.40
C VAL A 196 29.06 -44.14 -20.81
N TRP A 197 28.29 -43.66 -21.80
CA TRP A 197 28.60 -43.62 -23.19
C TRP A 197 27.97 -42.37 -23.85
N GLY A 198 28.69 -41.80 -24.82
CA GLY A 198 28.18 -40.74 -25.67
C GLY A 198 28.83 -40.80 -27.05
N ARG A 199 28.10 -40.28 -28.06
CA ARG A 199 28.55 -40.23 -29.44
C ARG A 199 28.06 -38.97 -30.11
N VAL A 200 28.96 -38.30 -30.81
CA VAL A 200 28.65 -37.10 -31.60
C VAL A 200 28.84 -37.38 -33.07
N GLU A 201 27.84 -37.15 -33.89
CA GLU A 201 27.91 -37.18 -35.35
C GLU A 201 27.54 -35.80 -35.90
N THR A 202 28.34 -35.27 -36.82
CA THR A 202 28.01 -34.02 -37.52
C THR A 202 28.52 -34.05 -38.96
N VAL A 203 27.77 -33.41 -39.85
CA VAL A 203 28.13 -33.25 -41.26
C VAL A 203 28.36 -31.79 -41.57
N ASP A 204 29.60 -31.43 -41.86
CA ASP A 204 30.01 -30.13 -42.32
C ASP A 204 29.84 -30.08 -43.85
N HIS A 205 28.81 -29.42 -44.33
CA HIS A 205 28.51 -29.32 -45.75
C HIS A 205 29.49 -28.41 -46.50
N ILE A 206 30.09 -27.42 -45.82
CA ILE A 206 31.06 -26.49 -46.41
C ILE A 206 32.33 -27.25 -46.80
N ARG A 207 32.81 -28.14 -45.93
CA ARG A 207 34.02 -28.92 -46.16
C ARG A 207 33.75 -30.32 -46.76
N GLY A 208 32.49 -30.71 -46.83
CA GLY A 208 32.06 -32.00 -47.33
C GLY A 208 32.56 -33.18 -46.47
N LEU A 209 32.58 -32.99 -45.14
CA LEU A 209 33.11 -33.93 -44.19
C LEU A 209 32.02 -34.38 -43.18
N LYS A 210 32.03 -35.67 -42.88
CA LYS A 210 31.26 -36.25 -41.75
C LYS A 210 32.24 -36.59 -40.63
N TYR A 211 31.94 -36.15 -39.44
CA TYR A 211 32.66 -36.42 -38.21
C TYR A 211 31.83 -37.35 -37.31
N CYS A 212 32.52 -38.34 -36.70
CA CYS A 212 31.92 -39.22 -35.69
C CYS A 212 32.96 -39.49 -34.60
N GLN A 213 32.58 -39.26 -33.32
CA GLN A 213 33.45 -39.52 -32.19
C GLN A 213 32.66 -40.07 -31.00
N GLU A 214 33.24 -41.02 -30.28
CA GLU A 214 32.69 -41.57 -29.04
C GLU A 214 33.42 -41.05 -27.80
N PHE A 215 32.67 -40.94 -26.73
CA PHE A 215 33.10 -40.59 -25.38
C PHE A 215 32.63 -41.65 -24.42
N ARG A 216 33.50 -42.16 -23.56
CA ARG A 216 33.18 -43.31 -22.70
C ARG A 216 33.53 -43.05 -21.25
N SER A 217 32.97 -43.89 -20.35
CA SER A 217 33.33 -43.96 -18.92
C SER A 217 33.30 -42.57 -18.22
N ASN A 218 32.16 -41.89 -18.30
CA ASN A 218 31.99 -40.58 -17.67
C ASN A 218 32.99 -39.53 -18.14
N LEU A 219 33.23 -39.48 -19.48
CA LEU A 219 34.20 -38.61 -20.17
C LEU A 219 35.65 -38.79 -19.67
N SER A 220 36.00 -39.97 -19.21
CA SER A 220 37.41 -40.29 -18.88
C SER A 220 38.18 -40.80 -20.10
N GLU A 221 37.48 -41.32 -21.10
CA GLU A 221 38.01 -41.83 -22.34
C GLU A 221 37.41 -41.07 -23.53
N ILE A 222 38.26 -40.41 -24.30
CA ILE A 222 37.90 -39.71 -25.54
C ILE A 222 38.48 -40.54 -26.67
N VAL A 223 37.58 -41.23 -27.40
CA VAL A 223 38.00 -42.14 -28.51
C VAL A 223 38.41 -41.27 -29.71
N PRO A 224 39.50 -41.60 -30.45
CA PRO A 224 39.84 -40.89 -31.65
C PRO A 224 38.68 -40.79 -32.66
N PRO A 225 38.47 -39.60 -33.26
CA PRO A 225 37.36 -39.39 -34.18
C PRO A 225 37.58 -40.06 -35.51
N VAL A 226 36.47 -40.50 -36.16
CA VAL A 226 36.45 -40.93 -37.53
C VAL A 226 35.95 -39.84 -38.44
N VAL A 227 36.76 -39.34 -39.36
CA VAL A 227 36.41 -38.30 -40.30
C VAL A 227 36.38 -38.88 -41.71
N THR A 228 35.25 -38.73 -42.39
CA THR A 228 35.04 -39.29 -43.75
C THR A 228 34.44 -38.22 -44.68
N LYS A 229 34.62 -38.36 -45.98
CA LYS A 229 33.98 -37.50 -46.98
C LYS A 229 32.46 -37.79 -46.99
N SER A 230 31.66 -36.79 -47.08
CA SER A 230 30.18 -36.92 -47.05
C SER A 230 29.50 -35.87 -47.94
N LYS A 231 28.47 -36.28 -48.66
CA LYS A 231 27.55 -35.45 -49.45
C LYS A 231 26.13 -35.48 -48.87
N VAL A 232 25.95 -36.05 -47.68
CA VAL A 232 24.68 -36.14 -47.01
C VAL A 232 24.22 -34.73 -46.54
N LYS A 233 22.89 -34.50 -46.53
CA LYS A 233 22.31 -33.27 -45.95
C LYS A 233 22.95 -33.02 -44.58
N PRO A 234 23.40 -31.79 -44.27
CA PRO A 234 24.05 -31.53 -43.02
C PRO A 234 23.09 -31.67 -41.81
N TYR A 235 23.62 -32.23 -40.75
CA TYR A 235 22.95 -32.43 -39.47
C TYR A 235 23.97 -32.53 -38.32
N THR A 236 23.50 -32.38 -37.10
CA THR A 236 24.23 -32.78 -35.88
C THR A 236 23.34 -33.73 -35.08
N ARG A 237 23.88 -34.92 -34.75
CA ARG A 237 23.23 -35.91 -33.88
C ARG A 237 24.11 -36.18 -32.67
N VAL A 238 23.60 -35.99 -31.48
CA VAL A 238 24.27 -36.34 -30.24
C VAL A 238 23.46 -37.45 -29.56
N SER A 239 24.16 -38.54 -29.26
CA SER A 239 23.62 -39.71 -28.58
C SER A 239 24.32 -39.85 -27.23
N PHE A 240 23.61 -40.16 -26.17
CA PHE A 240 24.23 -40.39 -24.87
C PHE A 240 23.38 -41.37 -24.05
N ARG A 241 24.05 -42.13 -23.20
CA ARG A 241 23.45 -43.00 -22.22
C ARG A 241 23.87 -42.54 -20.84
N PRO A 242 22.96 -41.95 -20.08
CA PRO A 242 23.23 -41.50 -18.72
C PRO A 242 23.74 -42.63 -17.83
N ASP A 243 24.57 -42.32 -16.85
CA ASP A 243 24.99 -43.28 -15.83
C ASP A 243 23.87 -43.52 -14.82
N TYR A 244 22.87 -44.30 -15.25
CA TYR A 244 21.66 -44.57 -14.47
C TYR A 244 21.95 -45.14 -13.07
N ALA A 245 23.05 -45.86 -12.91
CA ALA A 245 23.45 -46.41 -11.60
C ALA A 245 23.77 -45.31 -10.60
N ARG A 246 24.39 -44.18 -11.05
CA ARG A 246 24.65 -43.02 -10.20
C ARG A 246 23.40 -42.26 -9.81
N PHE A 247 22.33 -42.39 -10.58
CA PHE A 247 21.02 -41.82 -10.28
C PHE A 247 20.11 -42.75 -9.49
N GLY A 248 20.64 -43.88 -8.99
CA GLY A 248 19.86 -44.85 -8.22
C GLY A 248 18.83 -45.64 -9.04
N LEU A 249 18.97 -45.69 -10.37
CA LEU A 249 18.11 -46.42 -11.32
C LEU A 249 18.79 -47.69 -11.79
N PRO A 250 18.72 -48.82 -11.05
CA PRO A 250 19.29 -50.07 -11.48
C PRO A 250 18.54 -50.63 -12.71
N GLY A 251 19.29 -51.11 -13.70
CA GLY A 251 18.71 -51.74 -14.88
C GLY A 251 18.46 -50.84 -16.08
N ASN A 252 19.00 -49.65 -16.10
CA ASN A 252 18.95 -48.66 -17.20
C ASN A 252 17.51 -48.25 -17.62
N ASN A 253 16.54 -48.29 -16.70
CA ASN A 253 15.15 -47.98 -17.00
C ASN A 253 14.78 -46.62 -16.47
N LEU A 254 14.40 -45.71 -17.38
CA LEU A 254 13.71 -44.50 -17.04
C LEU A 254 12.34 -44.77 -16.41
N THR A 255 11.99 -44.10 -15.34
CA THR A 255 10.64 -44.21 -14.77
C THR A 255 9.61 -43.58 -15.72
N ALA A 256 8.36 -44.04 -15.63
CA ALA A 256 7.26 -43.47 -16.42
C ALA A 256 7.08 -41.96 -16.18
N ASP A 257 7.35 -41.49 -14.97
CA ASP A 257 7.31 -40.07 -14.62
C ASP A 257 8.42 -39.28 -15.31
N MET A 258 9.65 -39.82 -15.39
CA MET A 258 10.73 -39.19 -16.11
C MET A 258 10.48 -39.11 -17.61
N VAL A 259 9.93 -40.18 -18.21
CA VAL A 259 9.52 -40.21 -19.64
C VAL A 259 8.45 -39.18 -19.93
N ALA A 260 7.42 -39.11 -19.09
CA ALA A 260 6.34 -38.09 -19.21
C ALA A 260 6.86 -36.67 -19.08
N LEU A 261 7.84 -36.45 -18.21
CA LEU A 261 8.49 -35.15 -18.02
C LEU A 261 9.38 -34.77 -19.22
N PHE A 262 10.11 -35.73 -19.82
CA PHE A 262 10.90 -35.52 -21.03
C PHE A 262 10.01 -35.21 -22.24
N LEU A 263 8.89 -35.91 -22.38
CA LEU A 263 7.89 -35.58 -23.40
C LEU A 263 7.32 -34.18 -23.22
N LYS A 264 6.94 -33.81 -21.97
CA LYS A 264 6.49 -32.44 -21.65
C LYS A 264 7.55 -31.41 -22.03
N ARG A 265 8.84 -31.69 -21.74
CA ARG A 265 9.93 -30.77 -22.10
C ARG A 265 10.11 -30.63 -23.61
N THR A 266 9.85 -31.71 -24.37
CA THR A 266 9.84 -31.66 -25.83
C THR A 266 8.70 -30.73 -26.34
N TYR A 267 7.52 -30.77 -25.70
CA TYR A 267 6.43 -29.84 -25.99
C TYR A 267 6.80 -28.39 -25.65
N ASP A 268 7.50 -28.17 -24.54
CA ASP A 268 8.03 -26.85 -24.14
C ASP A 268 8.91 -26.25 -25.23
N ILE A 269 9.88 -27.03 -25.76
CA ILE A 269 10.77 -26.58 -26.83
C ILE A 269 10.01 -26.27 -28.12
N ALA A 270 9.02 -27.10 -28.49
CA ALA A 270 8.16 -26.83 -29.65
C ALA A 270 7.40 -25.51 -29.49
N ALA A 271 6.92 -25.19 -28.29
CA ALA A 271 6.19 -23.97 -27.98
C ALA A 271 7.03 -22.68 -28.09
N VAL A 272 8.33 -22.78 -27.76
CA VAL A 272 9.24 -21.63 -27.70
C VAL A 272 10.23 -21.55 -28.87
N THR A 273 10.06 -22.42 -29.88
CA THR A 273 10.83 -22.43 -31.13
C THR A 273 9.97 -21.88 -32.27
N ASP A 274 10.59 -21.38 -33.33
CA ASP A 274 9.88 -20.84 -34.47
C ASP A 274 8.95 -21.91 -35.09
N LYS A 275 7.72 -21.50 -35.44
CA LYS A 275 6.66 -22.37 -35.96
C LYS A 275 7.01 -23.10 -37.25
N THR A 276 8.04 -22.68 -37.97
CA THR A 276 8.54 -23.34 -39.19
C THR A 276 9.36 -24.60 -38.90
N VAL A 277 9.83 -24.77 -37.65
CA VAL A 277 10.65 -25.89 -37.21
C VAL A 277 9.73 -27.02 -36.71
N LYS A 278 9.90 -28.21 -37.28
CA LYS A 278 9.17 -29.43 -36.88
C LYS A 278 9.88 -30.09 -35.71
N VAL A 279 9.20 -30.22 -34.58
CA VAL A 279 9.74 -30.96 -33.42
C VAL A 279 9.12 -32.34 -33.36
N LYS A 280 9.97 -33.39 -33.25
CA LYS A 280 9.56 -34.79 -33.20
C LYS A 280 10.03 -35.47 -31.90
N TYR A 281 9.25 -36.39 -31.41
CA TYR A 281 9.56 -37.27 -30.30
C TYR A 281 9.32 -38.71 -30.72
N ASN A 282 10.36 -39.56 -30.69
CA ASN A 282 10.35 -40.96 -31.16
C ASN A 282 9.70 -41.10 -32.55
N GLY A 283 10.13 -40.26 -33.51
CA GLY A 283 9.62 -40.28 -34.90
C GLY A 283 8.29 -39.56 -35.12
N ALA A 284 7.47 -39.38 -34.09
CA ALA A 284 6.17 -38.73 -34.18
C ALA A 284 6.28 -37.18 -34.02
N LEU A 285 5.54 -36.45 -34.85
CA LEU A 285 5.46 -34.98 -34.73
C LEU A 285 4.71 -34.60 -33.45
N VAL A 286 5.28 -33.69 -32.63
CA VAL A 286 4.59 -33.23 -31.45
C VAL A 286 3.40 -32.32 -31.83
N PRO A 287 2.28 -32.34 -31.08
CA PRO A 287 1.04 -31.63 -31.42
C PRO A 287 1.07 -30.13 -31.07
N VAL A 288 2.25 -29.54 -30.93
CA VAL A 288 2.48 -28.13 -30.59
C VAL A 288 3.28 -27.47 -31.69
N ARG A 289 2.73 -26.44 -32.32
CA ARG A 289 3.41 -25.65 -33.36
C ARG A 289 3.67 -24.20 -32.97
N HIS A 290 2.98 -23.70 -31.94
CA HIS A 290 3.14 -22.33 -31.45
C HIS A 290 2.66 -22.22 -30.00
N PHE A 291 3.04 -21.13 -29.34
CA PHE A 291 2.84 -20.92 -27.92
C PHE A 291 1.36 -20.98 -27.47
N GLN A 292 0.43 -20.52 -28.30
CA GLN A 292 -1.00 -20.59 -27.94
C GLN A 292 -1.52 -22.04 -27.89
N GLN A 293 -1.10 -22.93 -28.82
CA GLN A 293 -1.45 -24.33 -28.75
C GLN A 293 -0.87 -25.02 -27.52
N TYR A 294 0.32 -24.61 -27.11
CA TYR A 294 0.92 -25.09 -25.85
C TYR A 294 0.08 -24.69 -24.62
N VAL A 295 -0.40 -23.44 -24.59
CA VAL A 295 -1.31 -22.99 -23.53
C VAL A 295 -2.61 -23.79 -23.53
N ASP A 296 -3.10 -24.19 -24.72
CA ASP A 296 -4.30 -25.02 -24.86
C ASP A 296 -4.16 -26.41 -24.16
N LEU A 297 -2.94 -26.92 -24.05
CA LEU A 297 -2.67 -28.17 -23.33
C LEU A 297 -2.91 -28.06 -21.80
N TYR A 298 -2.76 -26.88 -21.24
CA TYR A 298 -2.96 -26.60 -19.81
C TYR A 298 -4.39 -26.25 -19.43
N ILE A 299 -5.07 -25.50 -20.30
CA ILE A 299 -6.36 -24.86 -19.96
C ILE A 299 -7.49 -25.15 -20.95
N GLY A 300 -7.25 -26.08 -21.90
CA GLY A 300 -8.21 -26.50 -22.93
C GLY A 300 -8.27 -25.57 -24.14
N ALA A 301 -8.73 -26.05 -25.28
CA ALA A 301 -8.82 -25.32 -26.53
C ALA A 301 -9.90 -24.22 -26.47
N LYS A 302 -9.69 -23.09 -27.19
CA LYS A 302 -10.68 -22.02 -27.34
C LYS A 302 -11.87 -22.52 -28.17
N GLY A 303 -13.08 -22.55 -27.59
CA GLY A 303 -14.31 -22.79 -28.37
C GLY A 303 -14.78 -24.21 -28.50
N ALA A 304 -14.26 -25.20 -27.77
CA ALA A 304 -14.86 -26.53 -27.67
C ALA A 304 -16.19 -26.42 -26.90
N GLY A 305 -17.29 -26.28 -27.67
CA GLY A 305 -18.66 -26.30 -27.15
C GLY A 305 -19.04 -27.69 -26.71
N SER A 306 -19.06 -27.93 -25.43
CA SER A 306 -19.79 -28.92 -24.65
C SER A 306 -19.26 -28.86 -23.23
N GLU A 307 -19.97 -29.22 -22.21
CA GLU A 307 -19.84 -29.15 -20.74
C GLU A 307 -18.44 -29.06 -20.06
N GLY A 308 -17.36 -28.73 -20.81
CA GLY A 308 -15.97 -28.51 -20.39
C GLY A 308 -15.31 -27.36 -21.14
N GLY A 309 -16.00 -26.26 -21.38
CA GLY A 309 -15.49 -25.09 -22.11
C GLY A 309 -14.16 -24.60 -21.54
N GLY A 310 -13.13 -24.51 -22.40
CA GLY A 310 -11.79 -24.08 -22.01
C GLY A 310 -11.77 -22.72 -21.30
N VAL A 311 -10.84 -22.54 -20.39
CA VAL A 311 -10.70 -21.32 -19.57
C VAL A 311 -10.51 -20.10 -20.46
N LYS A 312 -11.28 -19.02 -20.21
CA LYS A 312 -11.15 -17.75 -20.91
C LYS A 312 -9.74 -17.19 -20.71
N ARG A 313 -9.11 -16.76 -21.80
CA ARG A 313 -7.73 -16.28 -21.79
C ARG A 313 -7.53 -15.13 -22.76
N ILE A 314 -6.53 -14.31 -22.49
CA ILE A 314 -6.11 -13.21 -23.35
C ILE A 314 -4.66 -13.38 -23.71
N TYR A 315 -4.36 -13.27 -25.00
CA TYR A 315 -3.05 -13.37 -25.59
C TYR A 315 -2.58 -12.01 -26.06
N GLU A 316 -1.30 -11.71 -25.89
CA GLU A 316 -0.64 -10.55 -26.46
C GLU A 316 0.83 -10.87 -26.79
N SER A 317 1.32 -10.30 -27.90
CA SER A 317 2.71 -10.35 -28.33
C SER A 317 3.07 -8.96 -28.87
N PRO A 318 3.38 -8.01 -28.03
CA PRO A 318 3.65 -6.62 -28.43
C PRO A 318 5.04 -6.43 -29.07
N ASP A 319 5.93 -7.38 -28.89
CA ASP A 319 7.30 -7.42 -29.41
C ASP A 319 7.66 -8.86 -29.79
N PRO A 320 8.40 -9.11 -30.89
CA PRO A 320 8.77 -10.47 -31.32
C PRO A 320 9.50 -11.29 -30.26
N ARG A 321 10.20 -10.64 -29.33
CA ARG A 321 10.90 -11.28 -28.22
C ARG A 321 10.00 -11.59 -27.01
N TRP A 322 8.72 -11.16 -27.04
CA TRP A 322 7.78 -11.29 -25.91
C TRP A 322 6.45 -11.83 -26.36
N GLU A 323 6.01 -12.88 -25.71
CA GLU A 323 4.70 -13.48 -25.96
C GLU A 323 4.13 -13.98 -24.62
N TYR A 324 2.89 -13.61 -24.32
CA TYR A 324 2.26 -14.01 -23.06
C TYR A 324 0.77 -14.21 -23.17
N VAL A 325 0.26 -15.09 -22.31
CA VAL A 325 -1.16 -15.38 -22.13
C VAL A 325 -1.48 -15.26 -20.64
N VAL A 326 -2.61 -14.62 -20.34
CA VAL A 326 -3.13 -14.52 -18.97
C VAL A 326 -4.54 -15.04 -18.91
N CYS A 327 -4.83 -15.83 -17.89
CA CYS A 327 -6.16 -16.30 -17.54
C CYS A 327 -6.38 -16.21 -16.02
N LEU A 328 -7.62 -16.46 -15.58
CA LEU A 328 -7.88 -16.71 -14.17
C LEU A 328 -7.17 -17.99 -13.73
N THR A 329 -6.58 -17.97 -12.55
CA THR A 329 -5.99 -19.18 -11.97
C THR A 329 -7.09 -20.21 -11.66
N THR A 330 -6.76 -21.47 -11.75
CA THR A 330 -7.59 -22.59 -11.30
C THR A 330 -7.23 -23.04 -9.88
N THR A 331 -6.25 -22.37 -9.27
CA THR A 331 -5.79 -22.57 -7.90
C THR A 331 -5.97 -21.28 -7.12
N ASP A 332 -5.96 -21.33 -5.80
CA ASP A 332 -6.10 -20.14 -4.95
C ASP A 332 -4.83 -19.27 -4.87
N GLU A 333 -3.82 -19.57 -5.69
CA GLU A 333 -2.53 -18.89 -5.71
C GLU A 333 -2.11 -18.50 -7.12
N PHE A 334 -1.21 -17.52 -7.21
CA PHE A 334 -0.60 -17.12 -8.47
C PHE A 334 0.18 -18.28 -9.07
N ALA A 335 -0.16 -18.65 -10.30
CA ALA A 335 0.54 -19.68 -11.06
C ALA A 335 1.20 -19.07 -12.30
N HIS A 336 2.36 -19.63 -12.71
CA HIS A 336 2.98 -19.26 -13.97
C HIS A 336 3.68 -20.43 -14.64
N VAL A 337 3.78 -20.34 -15.97
CA VAL A 337 4.65 -21.17 -16.80
C VAL A 337 5.49 -20.22 -17.63
N SER A 338 6.80 -20.20 -17.40
CA SER A 338 7.65 -19.17 -18.01
C SER A 338 8.95 -19.71 -18.61
N PHE A 339 9.37 -19.07 -19.70
CA PHE A 339 10.56 -19.42 -20.47
C PHE A 339 11.41 -18.19 -20.78
N VAL A 340 12.72 -18.35 -20.66
CA VAL A 340 13.71 -17.37 -21.06
C VAL A 340 14.71 -18.03 -22.02
N ASN A 341 14.80 -17.56 -23.26
CA ASN A 341 15.69 -18.14 -24.31
C ASN A 341 15.50 -19.66 -24.44
N GLY A 342 14.26 -20.14 -24.36
CA GLY A 342 13.94 -21.57 -24.41
C GLY A 342 14.17 -22.35 -23.12
N ILE A 343 14.72 -21.75 -22.08
CA ILE A 343 14.94 -22.37 -20.77
C ILE A 343 13.64 -22.26 -19.96
N TYR A 344 13.17 -23.36 -19.40
CA TYR A 344 12.06 -23.38 -18.46
C TYR A 344 12.49 -22.80 -17.12
N THR A 345 11.73 -21.82 -16.60
CA THR A 345 12.03 -21.13 -15.35
C THR A 345 10.92 -21.37 -14.32
N PRO A 346 10.89 -22.54 -13.63
CA PRO A 346 9.83 -22.91 -12.72
C PRO A 346 9.70 -21.98 -11.52
N ARG A 347 10.78 -21.33 -11.09
CA ARG A 347 10.77 -20.31 -10.02
C ARG A 347 10.52 -18.90 -10.53
N GLY A 348 10.33 -18.71 -11.84
CA GLY A 348 10.10 -17.41 -12.45
C GLY A 348 11.35 -16.52 -12.45
N GLY A 349 11.24 -15.36 -11.86
CA GLY A 349 12.28 -14.33 -11.78
C GLY A 349 11.84 -12.99 -12.36
N LYS A 350 12.79 -12.12 -12.66
CA LYS A 350 12.54 -10.72 -13.05
C LYS A 350 11.64 -10.52 -14.27
N HIS A 351 11.61 -11.46 -15.22
CA HIS A 351 10.73 -11.40 -16.40
C HIS A 351 9.26 -11.62 -16.03
N VAL A 352 8.97 -12.56 -15.12
CA VAL A 352 7.63 -12.80 -14.60
C VAL A 352 7.16 -11.60 -13.78
N GLU A 353 7.99 -11.09 -12.88
CA GLU A 353 7.71 -9.89 -12.09
C GLU A 353 7.43 -8.67 -13.00
N TYR A 354 8.21 -8.50 -14.06
CA TYR A 354 8.09 -7.37 -14.98
C TYR A 354 6.72 -7.30 -15.66
N ILE A 355 6.20 -8.41 -16.16
CA ILE A 355 4.89 -8.48 -16.80
C ILE A 355 3.77 -8.42 -15.75
N THR A 356 3.90 -9.20 -14.66
CA THR A 356 2.86 -9.29 -13.62
C THR A 356 2.64 -7.95 -12.94
N ASN A 357 3.70 -7.20 -12.60
CA ASN A 357 3.58 -5.92 -11.94
C ASN A 357 2.87 -4.88 -12.81
N GLN A 358 3.10 -4.86 -14.13
CA GLN A 358 2.39 -3.99 -15.05
C GLN A 358 0.89 -4.32 -15.08
N ILE A 359 0.55 -5.62 -15.21
CA ILE A 359 -0.84 -6.09 -15.24
C ILE A 359 -1.56 -5.71 -13.96
N VAL A 360 -0.98 -6.06 -12.82
CA VAL A 360 -1.60 -5.86 -11.49
C VAL A 360 -1.80 -4.37 -11.18
N ARG A 361 -0.81 -3.53 -11.47
CA ARG A 361 -0.91 -2.07 -11.26
C ARG A 361 -2.03 -1.46 -12.10
N LYS A 362 -2.05 -1.74 -13.40
CA LYS A 362 -3.08 -1.22 -14.29
C LYS A 362 -4.48 -1.75 -13.95
N LEU A 363 -4.61 -3.02 -13.57
CA LEU A 363 -5.89 -3.59 -13.10
C LEU A 363 -6.37 -2.94 -11.81
N ALA A 364 -5.48 -2.68 -10.84
CA ALA A 364 -5.84 -2.00 -9.59
C ALA A 364 -6.44 -0.61 -9.87
N GLU A 365 -5.85 0.14 -10.80
CA GLU A 365 -6.37 1.45 -11.23
C GLU A 365 -7.77 1.32 -11.89
N VAL A 366 -7.96 0.33 -12.75
CA VAL A 366 -9.25 0.05 -13.39
C VAL A 366 -10.32 -0.36 -12.38
N ILE A 367 -9.98 -1.23 -11.41
CA ILE A 367 -10.89 -1.66 -10.35
C ILE A 367 -11.30 -0.46 -9.49
N LYS A 368 -10.32 0.35 -9.06
CA LYS A 368 -10.57 1.56 -8.28
C LYS A 368 -11.49 2.54 -9.01
N LYS A 369 -11.28 2.73 -10.33
CA LYS A 369 -12.11 3.60 -11.16
C LYS A 369 -13.53 3.07 -11.34
N LYS A 370 -13.70 1.76 -11.65
CA LYS A 370 -15.00 1.16 -12.01
C LYS A 370 -15.82 0.69 -10.80
N LYS A 371 -15.16 0.04 -9.81
CA LYS A 371 -15.84 -0.57 -8.66
C LYS A 371 -15.76 0.28 -7.39
N LYS A 372 -14.92 1.33 -7.37
CA LYS A 372 -14.64 2.18 -6.19
C LYS A 372 -14.05 1.40 -4.99
N VAL A 373 -13.50 0.22 -5.23
CA VAL A 373 -12.84 -0.64 -4.25
C VAL A 373 -11.33 -0.52 -4.41
N ASP A 374 -10.61 -0.35 -3.31
CA ASP A 374 -9.14 -0.31 -3.30
C ASP A 374 -8.60 -1.72 -3.03
N VAL A 375 -8.30 -2.45 -4.09
CA VAL A 375 -7.83 -3.84 -4.01
C VAL A 375 -6.30 -3.86 -3.97
N LYS A 376 -5.74 -4.60 -3.02
CA LYS A 376 -4.28 -4.75 -2.91
C LYS A 376 -3.69 -5.46 -4.13
N PRO A 377 -2.52 -5.04 -4.64
CA PRO A 377 -1.83 -5.67 -5.76
C PRO A 377 -1.70 -7.20 -5.64
N ASN A 378 -1.33 -7.71 -4.48
CA ASN A 378 -1.20 -9.15 -4.25
C ASN A 378 -2.54 -9.90 -4.39
N THR A 379 -3.66 -9.29 -4.01
CA THR A 379 -4.99 -9.93 -4.13
C THR A 379 -5.39 -10.09 -5.61
N ILE A 380 -4.98 -9.14 -6.47
CA ILE A 380 -5.18 -9.26 -7.92
C ILE A 380 -4.23 -10.33 -8.48
N LYS A 381 -2.96 -10.33 -8.05
CA LYS A 381 -1.94 -11.29 -8.49
C LYS A 381 -2.38 -12.74 -8.22
N GLU A 382 -2.93 -13.03 -7.05
CA GLU A 382 -3.42 -14.34 -6.63
C GLU A 382 -4.54 -14.89 -7.53
N GLN A 383 -5.22 -14.04 -8.33
CA GLN A 383 -6.27 -14.46 -9.25
C GLN A 383 -5.76 -14.84 -10.64
N LEU A 384 -4.45 -14.70 -10.90
CA LEU A 384 -3.90 -14.80 -12.24
C LEU A 384 -3.06 -16.06 -12.44
N MET A 385 -3.16 -16.64 -13.64
CA MET A 385 -2.21 -17.59 -14.18
C MET A 385 -1.56 -16.98 -15.43
N LEU A 386 -0.22 -16.92 -15.44
CA LEU A 386 0.58 -16.30 -16.49
C LEU A 386 1.38 -17.37 -17.25
N PHE A 387 1.22 -17.42 -18.56
CA PHE A 387 2.13 -18.11 -19.48
C PHE A 387 2.98 -17.08 -20.17
N LEU A 388 4.31 -17.24 -20.16
CA LEU A 388 5.24 -16.23 -20.66
C LEU A 388 6.43 -16.90 -21.35
N ARG A 389 6.72 -16.46 -22.58
CA ARG A 389 8.04 -16.67 -23.18
C ARG A 389 8.68 -15.35 -23.51
N CYS A 390 9.98 -15.27 -23.29
CA CYS A 390 10.75 -14.11 -23.70
C CYS A 390 12.17 -14.50 -24.12
N ASP A 391 12.73 -13.66 -24.99
CA ASP A 391 14.12 -13.75 -25.42
C ASP A 391 14.89 -12.52 -24.89
N ILE A 392 15.86 -12.79 -24.01
CA ILE A 392 16.61 -11.79 -23.24
C ILE A 392 18.09 -11.87 -23.61
N GLU A 393 18.73 -10.75 -23.73
CA GLU A 393 20.16 -10.67 -24.04
C GLU A 393 20.99 -11.06 -22.81
N ASN A 394 21.98 -11.93 -23.03
CA ASN A 394 22.95 -12.35 -22.02
C ASN A 394 22.32 -12.69 -20.65
N PRO A 395 21.30 -13.58 -20.56
CA PRO A 395 20.59 -13.83 -19.33
C PRO A 395 21.50 -14.35 -18.22
N SER A 396 21.25 -13.89 -16.98
CA SER A 396 21.92 -14.37 -15.77
C SER A 396 20.87 -15.03 -14.87
N PHE A 397 21.18 -16.21 -14.32
CA PHE A 397 20.32 -16.99 -13.46
C PHE A 397 20.89 -17.11 -12.06
N SER A 398 20.03 -17.40 -11.08
CA SER A 398 20.43 -17.57 -9.67
C SER A 398 21.29 -18.82 -9.42
N SER A 399 21.21 -19.83 -10.31
CA SER A 399 21.91 -21.11 -10.20
C SER A 399 22.29 -21.66 -11.56
N GLN A 400 23.16 -22.69 -11.61
CA GLN A 400 23.50 -23.40 -12.85
C GLN A 400 22.30 -24.20 -13.38
N THR A 401 21.33 -24.58 -12.56
CA THR A 401 20.07 -25.22 -12.99
C THR A 401 19.16 -24.28 -13.78
N LYS A 402 19.39 -22.96 -13.68
CA LYS A 402 18.69 -21.89 -14.43
C LYS A 402 17.19 -21.78 -14.12
N ASP A 403 16.78 -22.10 -12.89
CA ASP A 403 15.38 -22.16 -12.49
C ASP A 403 14.74 -20.77 -12.34
N GLU A 404 15.55 -19.73 -12.10
CA GLU A 404 15.10 -18.36 -11.83
C GLU A 404 15.98 -17.32 -12.54
N LEU A 405 15.34 -16.40 -13.27
CA LEU A 405 16.06 -15.31 -13.94
C LEU A 405 16.40 -14.18 -12.97
N GLY A 406 17.72 -13.92 -12.81
CA GLY A 406 18.25 -12.84 -12.00
C GLY A 406 18.52 -11.53 -12.76
N THR A 407 18.56 -11.57 -14.10
CA THR A 407 18.87 -10.38 -14.92
C THR A 407 17.94 -9.22 -14.61
N ALA A 408 18.49 -8.04 -14.33
CA ALA A 408 17.71 -6.84 -14.12
C ALA A 408 16.94 -6.45 -15.39
N VAL A 409 15.74 -5.89 -15.24
CA VAL A 409 14.84 -5.51 -16.35
C VAL A 409 15.51 -4.58 -17.36
N ALA A 410 16.37 -3.68 -16.90
CA ALA A 410 17.12 -2.77 -17.77
C ALA A 410 18.10 -3.48 -18.73
N ASN A 411 18.50 -4.71 -18.43
CA ASN A 411 19.46 -5.49 -19.18
C ASN A 411 18.79 -6.58 -20.05
N PHE A 412 17.48 -6.49 -20.28
CA PHE A 412 16.76 -7.48 -21.10
C PHE A 412 17.05 -7.35 -22.61
N GLY A 413 17.58 -6.20 -23.04
CA GLY A 413 17.81 -5.88 -24.45
C GLY A 413 16.53 -5.63 -25.27
N SER A 414 15.37 -5.72 -24.65
CA SER A 414 14.07 -5.44 -25.23
C SER A 414 13.08 -4.98 -24.15
N SER A 415 12.01 -4.30 -24.57
CA SER A 415 10.96 -3.84 -23.64
C SER A 415 9.60 -4.41 -24.04
N CYS A 416 8.80 -4.79 -23.06
CA CYS A 416 7.45 -5.26 -23.24
C CYS A 416 6.49 -4.39 -22.44
N LYS A 417 5.62 -3.62 -23.13
CA LYS A 417 4.57 -2.82 -22.48
C LYS A 417 3.24 -3.52 -22.66
N VAL A 418 2.61 -3.87 -21.57
CA VAL A 418 1.24 -4.42 -21.57
C VAL A 418 0.28 -3.35 -22.05
N SER A 419 -0.53 -3.64 -23.07
CA SER A 419 -1.47 -2.68 -23.66
C SER A 419 -2.67 -2.40 -22.75
N ASP A 420 -3.29 -1.24 -22.88
CA ASP A 420 -4.50 -0.91 -22.14
C ASP A 420 -5.70 -1.73 -22.64
N GLU A 421 -5.72 -2.09 -23.92
CA GLU A 421 -6.73 -2.99 -24.51
C GLU A 421 -6.66 -4.38 -23.88
N PHE A 422 -5.45 -4.91 -23.66
CA PHE A 422 -5.25 -6.19 -22.95
C PHE A 422 -5.84 -6.11 -21.53
N ILE A 423 -5.54 -5.04 -20.80
CA ILE A 423 -6.04 -4.83 -19.43
C ILE A 423 -7.56 -4.71 -19.39
N GLU A 424 -8.17 -4.01 -20.37
CA GLU A 424 -9.63 -3.91 -20.46
C GLU A 424 -10.30 -5.27 -20.72
N LYS A 425 -9.73 -6.07 -21.62
CA LYS A 425 -10.21 -7.43 -21.89
C LYS A 425 -10.09 -8.32 -20.65
N LEU A 426 -8.94 -8.23 -19.95
CA LEU A 426 -8.68 -8.97 -18.72
C LEU A 426 -9.63 -8.57 -17.58
N ALA A 427 -9.90 -7.27 -17.46
CA ALA A 427 -10.87 -6.74 -16.52
C ALA A 427 -12.30 -7.26 -16.75
N LYS A 428 -12.71 -7.42 -18.02
CA LYS A 428 -14.03 -7.97 -18.40
C LYS A 428 -14.14 -9.49 -18.23
N MET A 429 -13.02 -10.19 -18.06
CA MET A 429 -12.97 -11.64 -17.99
C MET A 429 -13.35 -12.22 -16.61
N GLY A 430 -13.62 -11.34 -15.61
CA GLY A 430 -14.01 -11.74 -14.26
C GLY A 430 -12.93 -11.51 -13.20
N VAL A 431 -11.70 -11.12 -13.58
CA VAL A 431 -10.59 -10.87 -12.64
C VAL A 431 -10.96 -9.78 -11.62
N MET A 432 -11.69 -8.74 -12.05
CA MET A 432 -12.12 -7.68 -11.13
C MET A 432 -13.08 -8.19 -10.07
N ASP A 433 -14.06 -8.99 -10.48
CA ASP A 433 -15.09 -9.50 -9.55
C ASP A 433 -14.48 -10.51 -8.58
N ALA A 434 -13.59 -11.39 -9.05
CA ALA A 434 -12.84 -12.32 -8.22
C ALA A 434 -11.94 -11.61 -7.20
N ALA A 435 -11.20 -10.59 -7.64
CA ALA A 435 -10.32 -9.82 -6.75
C ALA A 435 -11.11 -8.99 -5.71
N CYS A 436 -12.27 -8.42 -6.09
CA CYS A 436 -13.17 -7.73 -5.15
C CYS A 436 -13.76 -8.72 -4.14
N ALA A 437 -14.29 -9.85 -4.57
CA ALA A 437 -14.85 -10.88 -3.70
C ALA A 437 -13.80 -11.42 -2.70
N LEU A 438 -12.58 -11.68 -3.15
CA LEU A 438 -11.50 -12.11 -2.26
C LEU A 438 -11.10 -11.02 -1.26
N THR A 439 -11.14 -9.75 -1.68
CA THR A 439 -10.89 -8.61 -0.78
C THR A 439 -11.95 -8.55 0.30
N GLU A 440 -13.24 -8.67 -0.06
CA GLU A 440 -14.35 -8.71 0.89
C GLU A 440 -14.24 -9.89 1.87
N VAL A 441 -13.86 -11.06 1.38
CA VAL A 441 -13.63 -12.25 2.25
C VAL A 441 -12.46 -11.99 3.22
N LYS A 442 -11.36 -11.40 2.76
CA LYS A 442 -10.20 -11.07 3.61
C LYS A 442 -10.56 -10.00 4.64
N ASP A 443 -11.29 -8.97 4.26
CA ASP A 443 -11.73 -7.91 5.16
C ASP A 443 -12.75 -8.43 6.19
N THR A 444 -13.69 -9.28 5.77
CA THR A 444 -14.62 -9.96 6.67
C THR A 444 -13.88 -10.88 7.65
N LYS A 445 -12.87 -11.62 7.19
CA LYS A 445 -12.03 -12.46 8.06
C LYS A 445 -11.23 -11.64 9.07
N ALA A 446 -10.74 -10.47 8.66
CA ALA A 446 -10.06 -9.54 9.56
C ALA A 446 -11.03 -8.96 10.61
N ALA A 447 -12.24 -8.58 10.19
CA ALA A 447 -13.29 -8.11 11.09
C ALA A 447 -13.72 -9.18 12.11
N LYS A 448 -13.83 -10.44 11.68
CA LYS A 448 -14.15 -11.57 12.56
C LYS A 448 -13.07 -11.87 13.62
N LYS A 449 -11.80 -11.48 13.39
CA LYS A 449 -10.75 -11.65 14.42
C LYS A 449 -10.99 -10.81 15.68
N THR A 450 -11.76 -9.73 15.57
CA THR A 450 -12.12 -8.86 16.69
C THR A 450 -13.48 -9.18 17.27
N ASP A 451 -14.16 -10.25 16.79
CA ASP A 451 -15.48 -10.65 17.25
C ASP A 451 -15.48 -10.93 18.75
N GLY A 452 -16.52 -10.45 19.40
CA GLY A 452 -16.82 -10.73 20.79
C GLY A 452 -17.59 -12.04 20.93
N ALA A 453 -17.64 -12.53 22.15
CA ALA A 453 -18.46 -13.70 22.53
C ALA A 453 -19.13 -13.46 23.88
N LYS A 454 -20.27 -14.13 24.12
CA LYS A 454 -20.95 -14.10 25.40
C LYS A 454 -20.16 -14.90 26.45
N THR A 455 -19.09 -14.32 26.96
CA THR A 455 -18.26 -14.88 28.02
C THR A 455 -18.48 -14.17 29.35
N ARG A 456 -18.33 -14.86 30.46
CA ARG A 456 -18.48 -14.26 31.82
C ARG A 456 -17.36 -13.29 32.15
N THR A 457 -16.16 -13.53 31.63
CA THR A 457 -14.99 -12.69 31.91
C THR A 457 -14.30 -12.29 30.62
N ILE A 458 -13.86 -11.03 30.52
CA ILE A 458 -13.01 -10.52 29.45
C ILE A 458 -11.60 -10.32 30.00
N ARG A 459 -10.61 -10.75 29.22
CA ARG A 459 -9.18 -10.51 29.49
C ARG A 459 -8.61 -9.55 28.48
N GLY A 460 -7.61 -8.78 28.87
CA GLY A 460 -6.89 -7.89 27.94
C GLY A 460 -7.45 -6.48 27.79
N ILE A 461 -8.55 -6.13 28.47
CA ILE A 461 -9.12 -4.77 28.49
C ILE A 461 -9.05 -4.20 29.92
N PRO A 462 -7.88 -3.68 30.35
CA PRO A 462 -7.69 -3.26 31.75
C PRO A 462 -8.53 -2.03 32.15
N LYS A 463 -9.01 -1.26 31.16
CA LYS A 463 -9.86 -0.09 31.42
C LYS A 463 -11.30 -0.46 31.76
N LEU A 464 -11.75 -1.65 31.38
CA LEU A 464 -13.12 -2.10 31.64
C LEU A 464 -13.32 -2.39 33.14
N VAL A 465 -14.37 -1.86 33.69
CA VAL A 465 -14.92 -2.30 34.96
C VAL A 465 -16.21 -3.05 34.65
N ASP A 466 -16.12 -4.37 34.62
CA ASP A 466 -17.20 -5.24 34.14
C ASP A 466 -18.31 -5.37 35.19
N ALA A 467 -19.55 -5.57 34.75
CA ALA A 467 -20.67 -5.92 35.67
C ALA A 467 -20.48 -7.39 36.10
N ASN A 468 -20.79 -7.70 37.36
CA ASN A 468 -20.65 -9.06 37.90
C ASN A 468 -21.49 -10.10 37.15
N TYR A 469 -22.66 -9.70 36.62
CA TYR A 469 -23.55 -10.56 35.84
C TYR A 469 -23.41 -10.42 34.32
N ALA A 470 -22.45 -9.65 33.83
CA ALA A 470 -22.20 -9.54 32.40
C ALA A 470 -21.87 -10.93 31.81
N GLY A 471 -22.49 -11.26 30.68
CA GLY A 471 -22.33 -12.55 30.01
C GLY A 471 -22.87 -13.76 30.73
N SER A 472 -23.60 -13.58 31.86
CA SER A 472 -24.28 -14.71 32.52
C SER A 472 -25.49 -15.17 31.67
N PRO A 473 -25.86 -16.45 31.68
CA PRO A 473 -27.00 -16.96 30.92
C PRO A 473 -28.30 -16.23 31.22
N ASP A 474 -28.57 -16.00 32.50
CA ASP A 474 -29.89 -15.60 32.99
C ASP A 474 -30.03 -14.09 33.24
N LYS A 475 -28.91 -13.40 33.54
CA LYS A 475 -28.95 -12.00 34.02
C LYS A 475 -28.27 -11.01 33.08
N SER A 476 -27.58 -11.47 32.04
CA SER A 476 -26.84 -10.59 31.11
C SER A 476 -27.76 -9.58 30.38
N ALA A 477 -29.03 -9.97 30.09
CA ALA A 477 -30.01 -9.10 29.46
C ALA A 477 -30.42 -7.89 30.36
N GLN A 478 -30.24 -8.02 31.67
CA GLN A 478 -30.50 -6.94 32.65
C GLN A 478 -29.29 -6.03 32.87
N CYS A 479 -28.09 -6.47 32.35
CA CYS A 479 -26.87 -5.71 32.52
C CYS A 479 -26.78 -4.53 31.53
N THR A 480 -26.25 -3.42 32.03
CA THR A 480 -26.07 -2.20 31.29
C THR A 480 -24.57 -1.88 31.24
N ILE A 481 -24.00 -1.60 30.07
CA ILE A 481 -22.67 -1.02 29.94
C ILE A 481 -22.79 0.50 29.80
N ILE A 482 -22.06 1.23 30.61
CA ILE A 482 -21.90 2.68 30.49
C ILE A 482 -20.62 2.95 29.70
N LEU A 483 -20.76 3.61 28.54
CA LEU A 483 -19.68 4.17 27.76
C LEU A 483 -19.52 5.63 28.18
N CYS A 484 -18.41 5.96 28.88
CA CYS A 484 -18.22 7.30 29.44
C CYS A 484 -17.00 8.00 28.81
N GLU A 485 -16.98 9.33 28.94
CA GLU A 485 -15.90 10.17 28.42
C GLU A 485 -14.71 10.20 29.37
N GLY A 486 -13.71 9.34 29.10
CA GLY A 486 -12.43 9.36 29.80
C GLY A 486 -12.40 8.65 31.17
N ASP A 487 -11.17 8.50 31.67
CA ASP A 487 -10.92 7.79 32.92
C ASP A 487 -11.40 8.58 34.16
N SER A 488 -11.46 9.90 34.07
CA SER A 488 -11.98 10.76 35.17
C SER A 488 -13.46 10.52 35.43
N ALA A 489 -14.27 10.48 34.37
CA ALA A 489 -15.70 10.16 34.47
C ALA A 489 -15.92 8.74 35.01
N LYS A 490 -15.13 7.75 34.54
CA LYS A 490 -15.17 6.38 35.06
C LYS A 490 -14.98 6.32 36.57
N ALA A 491 -13.98 7.03 37.12
CA ALA A 491 -13.71 7.05 38.57
C ALA A 491 -14.91 7.63 39.35
N GLY A 492 -15.49 8.73 38.85
CA GLY A 492 -16.69 9.32 39.42
C GLY A 492 -17.88 8.36 39.40
N ILE A 493 -18.18 7.76 38.23
CA ILE A 493 -19.26 6.79 38.07
C ILE A 493 -19.13 5.63 39.05
N ILE A 494 -17.92 5.04 39.15
CA ILE A 494 -17.67 3.92 40.07
C ILE A 494 -17.92 4.34 41.52
N SER A 495 -17.58 5.57 41.91
CA SER A 495 -17.80 6.07 43.27
C SER A 495 -19.30 6.23 43.61
N GLY A 496 -20.14 6.43 42.59
CA GLY A 496 -21.59 6.57 42.73
C GLY A 496 -22.34 5.24 42.76
N LEU A 497 -21.77 4.16 42.19
CA LEU A 497 -22.44 2.87 42.10
C LEU A 497 -22.57 2.19 43.48
N SER A 498 -23.78 1.69 43.83
CA SER A 498 -24.00 0.81 44.98
C SER A 498 -23.41 -0.58 44.72
N LYS A 499 -23.32 -1.41 45.78
CA LYS A 499 -22.92 -2.82 45.66
C LYS A 499 -23.86 -3.63 44.76
N GLU A 500 -25.14 -3.28 44.75
CA GLU A 500 -26.11 -3.91 43.87
C GLU A 500 -25.98 -3.46 42.42
N ASP A 501 -25.78 -2.17 42.17
CA ASP A 501 -25.51 -1.65 40.82
C ASP A 501 -24.29 -2.33 40.16
N ARG A 502 -23.25 -2.62 40.95
CA ARG A 502 -22.06 -3.35 40.45
C ARG A 502 -22.38 -4.75 39.92
N ASN A 503 -23.50 -5.32 40.24
CA ASN A 503 -23.93 -6.60 39.66
C ASN A 503 -24.41 -6.44 38.22
N TYR A 504 -25.02 -5.30 37.90
CA TYR A 504 -25.71 -5.07 36.63
C TYR A 504 -25.04 -4.00 35.75
N ILE A 505 -24.23 -3.10 36.31
CA ILE A 505 -23.68 -1.95 35.62
C ILE A 505 -22.16 -2.15 35.44
N GLY A 506 -21.74 -2.20 34.17
CA GLY A 506 -20.32 -2.12 33.75
C GLY A 506 -20.00 -0.71 33.28
N VAL A 507 -18.70 -0.34 33.33
CA VAL A 507 -18.21 0.99 32.91
C VAL A 507 -16.98 0.83 32.04
N TYR A 508 -16.99 1.47 30.88
CA TYR A 508 -15.85 1.53 29.96
C TYR A 508 -15.58 2.98 29.56
N PRO A 509 -14.36 3.51 29.82
CA PRO A 509 -13.98 4.86 29.44
C PRO A 509 -13.47 4.88 27.99
N MET A 510 -14.13 5.69 27.15
CA MET A 510 -13.66 6.01 25.81
C MET A 510 -12.53 7.04 25.88
N LYS A 511 -11.62 7.03 24.90
CA LYS A 511 -10.49 7.99 24.83
C LYS A 511 -10.90 9.37 24.30
N GLY A 512 -12.18 9.63 24.15
CA GLY A 512 -12.74 10.83 23.55
C GLY A 512 -13.67 10.48 22.40
N LYS A 513 -13.60 11.25 21.30
CA LYS A 513 -14.47 11.07 20.12
C LYS A 513 -14.08 9.84 19.33
N LEU A 514 -15.02 8.92 19.11
CA LEU A 514 -14.86 7.85 18.13
C LEU A 514 -14.73 8.46 16.73
N PHE A 515 -13.96 7.84 15.85
CA PHE A 515 -13.93 8.32 14.47
C PHE A 515 -15.24 7.99 13.73
N ASN A 516 -15.64 8.87 12.80
CA ASN A 516 -16.82 8.65 11.99
C ASN A 516 -16.62 7.43 11.07
N VAL A 517 -17.33 6.35 11.35
CA VAL A 517 -17.26 5.07 10.61
C VAL A 517 -18.00 5.10 9.28
N HIS A 518 -18.82 6.13 9.01
CA HIS A 518 -19.62 6.20 7.80
C HIS A 518 -18.75 6.29 6.53
N GLY A 519 -18.88 5.31 5.65
CA GLY A 519 -18.12 5.22 4.40
C GLY A 519 -16.66 4.78 4.56
N GLU A 520 -16.27 4.30 5.73
CA GLU A 520 -14.95 3.69 5.97
C GLU A 520 -14.96 2.18 5.63
N THR A 521 -13.78 1.63 5.40
CA THR A 521 -13.65 0.20 5.11
C THR A 521 -13.81 -0.64 6.38
N THR A 522 -14.42 -1.81 6.27
CA THR A 522 -14.58 -2.78 7.36
C THR A 522 -13.26 -3.09 8.07
N LYS A 523 -12.16 -3.14 7.30
CA LYS A 523 -10.81 -3.33 7.83
C LYS A 523 -10.37 -2.19 8.74
N ARG A 524 -10.54 -0.91 8.32
CA ARG A 524 -10.16 0.26 9.11
C ARG A 524 -10.95 0.35 10.42
N ILE A 525 -12.23 0.00 10.35
CA ILE A 525 -13.10 -0.08 11.54
C ILE A 525 -12.59 -1.16 12.49
N ALA A 526 -12.29 -2.36 11.98
CA ALA A 526 -11.79 -3.48 12.79
C ALA A 526 -10.38 -3.25 13.38
N GLU A 527 -9.54 -2.47 12.70
CA GLU A 527 -8.19 -2.09 13.18
C GLU A 527 -8.24 -1.02 14.29
N ASN A 528 -9.36 -0.33 14.46
CA ASN A 528 -9.53 0.62 15.55
C ASN A 528 -9.67 -0.14 16.88
N ARG A 529 -8.71 0.07 17.77
CA ARG A 529 -8.62 -0.65 19.05
C ARG A 529 -9.85 -0.40 19.93
N GLU A 530 -10.35 0.81 19.98
CA GLU A 530 -11.48 1.17 20.85
C GLU A 530 -12.79 0.53 20.39
N ILE A 531 -13.05 0.53 19.08
CA ILE A 531 -14.19 -0.17 18.49
C ILE A 531 -14.06 -1.68 18.70
N ALA A 532 -12.85 -2.25 18.53
CA ALA A 532 -12.61 -3.66 18.80
C ALA A 532 -12.86 -4.01 20.28
N GLU A 533 -12.44 -3.16 21.22
CA GLU A 533 -12.70 -3.34 22.65
C GLU A 533 -14.23 -3.28 22.97
N ILE A 534 -14.96 -2.28 22.42
CA ILE A 534 -16.44 -2.17 22.58
C ILE A 534 -17.12 -3.42 22.02
N LYS A 535 -16.70 -3.91 20.86
CA LYS A 535 -17.23 -5.11 20.24
C LYS A 535 -17.04 -6.36 21.12
N GLN A 536 -15.86 -6.52 21.71
CA GLN A 536 -15.57 -7.60 22.64
C GLN A 536 -16.35 -7.47 23.95
N ILE A 537 -16.46 -6.26 24.51
CA ILE A 537 -17.21 -5.98 25.76
C ILE A 537 -18.66 -6.37 25.60
N LEU A 538 -19.27 -6.05 24.48
CA LEU A 538 -20.69 -6.35 24.22
C LEU A 538 -20.90 -7.79 23.73
N GLY A 539 -19.89 -8.46 23.18
CA GLY A 539 -20.02 -9.78 22.56
C GLY A 539 -20.59 -9.71 21.14
N LEU A 540 -20.26 -8.63 20.39
CA LEU A 540 -20.76 -8.40 19.03
C LEU A 540 -19.91 -9.12 17.98
N GLU A 541 -20.57 -9.60 16.92
CA GLU A 541 -19.94 -10.25 15.77
C GLU A 541 -20.11 -9.36 14.52
N ALA A 542 -19.09 -9.29 13.67
CA ALA A 542 -19.14 -8.49 12.43
C ALA A 542 -20.19 -9.02 11.45
N GLY A 543 -20.98 -8.10 10.87
CA GLY A 543 -21.97 -8.40 9.83
C GLY A 543 -23.18 -9.19 10.32
N LYS A 544 -23.38 -9.29 11.63
CA LYS A 544 -24.50 -10.03 12.20
C LYS A 544 -25.69 -9.12 12.48
N THR A 545 -26.88 -9.61 12.15
CA THR A 545 -28.16 -9.01 12.53
C THR A 545 -28.60 -9.57 13.87
N TYR A 546 -29.05 -8.72 14.78
CA TYR A 546 -29.51 -9.06 16.12
C TYR A 546 -30.99 -8.78 16.29
N THR A 547 -31.68 -9.71 16.91
CA THR A 547 -33.07 -9.54 17.41
C THR A 547 -33.05 -9.27 18.91
N ALA A 548 -34.18 -8.87 19.48
CA ALA A 548 -34.30 -8.72 20.94
C ALA A 548 -33.99 -10.03 21.70
N ALA A 549 -34.33 -11.18 21.11
CA ALA A 549 -33.98 -12.50 21.67
C ALA A 549 -32.45 -12.76 21.60
N ASP A 550 -31.80 -12.33 20.52
CA ASP A 550 -30.34 -12.45 20.41
C ASP A 550 -29.61 -11.59 21.43
N VAL A 551 -30.09 -10.39 21.74
CA VAL A 551 -29.51 -9.54 22.79
C VAL A 551 -29.48 -10.31 24.11
N ALA A 552 -30.58 -10.96 24.49
CA ALA A 552 -30.68 -11.73 25.73
C ALA A 552 -29.77 -12.99 25.69
N THR A 553 -29.68 -13.69 24.56
CA THR A 553 -29.01 -15.00 24.48
C THR A 553 -27.57 -14.93 24.08
N ARG A 554 -27.14 -13.90 23.33
CA ARG A 554 -25.79 -13.82 22.69
C ARG A 554 -24.92 -12.67 23.18
N LEU A 555 -25.51 -11.57 23.67
CA LEU A 555 -24.73 -10.44 24.14
C LEU A 555 -24.41 -10.54 25.64
N ARG A 556 -23.34 -9.86 26.02
CA ARG A 556 -22.90 -9.78 27.42
C ARG A 556 -23.71 -8.74 28.23
N TYR A 557 -24.27 -7.76 27.52
CA TYR A 557 -25.04 -6.67 28.06
C TYR A 557 -26.33 -6.49 27.27
N GLY A 558 -27.42 -6.21 27.97
CA GLY A 558 -28.72 -5.96 27.37
C GLY A 558 -28.96 -4.51 26.98
N LYS A 559 -28.14 -3.58 27.47
CA LYS A 559 -28.27 -2.15 27.23
C LYS A 559 -26.93 -1.45 27.16
N VAL A 560 -26.82 -0.45 26.27
CA VAL A 560 -25.71 0.49 26.17
C VAL A 560 -26.18 1.88 26.57
N LEU A 561 -25.51 2.49 27.54
CA LEU A 561 -25.76 3.86 27.94
C LEU A 561 -24.53 4.73 27.70
N PHE A 562 -24.72 5.85 27.02
CA PHE A 562 -23.74 6.90 26.96
C PHE A 562 -23.81 7.77 28.21
N MET A 563 -22.71 8.05 28.84
CA MET A 563 -22.57 9.01 29.93
C MET A 563 -21.39 9.90 29.62
N THR A 564 -21.65 10.96 28.91
CA THR A 564 -20.71 11.98 28.46
C THR A 564 -20.91 13.26 29.27
N ASP A 565 -19.98 14.19 29.15
CA ASP A 565 -20.15 15.53 29.66
C ASP A 565 -21.40 16.15 29.05
N GLN A 566 -22.11 17.00 29.79
CA GLN A 566 -23.36 17.63 29.33
C GLN A 566 -23.08 18.88 28.49
N ASP A 567 -21.96 18.91 27.82
CA ASP A 567 -21.60 19.96 26.87
C ASP A 567 -21.91 19.53 25.42
N LEU A 568 -21.64 20.43 24.48
CA LEU A 568 -21.90 20.18 23.07
C LEU A 568 -20.97 19.09 22.49
N ASP A 569 -19.76 18.95 23.00
CA ASP A 569 -18.83 17.90 22.61
C ASP A 569 -19.34 16.51 23.07
N GLY A 570 -19.95 16.42 24.23
CA GLY A 570 -20.60 15.21 24.74
C GLY A 570 -21.77 14.75 23.87
N ALA A 571 -22.59 15.67 23.35
CA ALA A 571 -23.64 15.35 22.38
C ALA A 571 -23.04 14.76 21.07
N HIS A 572 -21.90 15.26 20.62
CA HIS A 572 -21.21 14.72 19.46
C HIS A 572 -20.65 13.31 19.72
N ILE A 573 -20.09 13.04 20.90
CA ILE A 573 -19.61 11.71 21.30
C ILE A 573 -20.77 10.70 21.28
N GLN A 574 -21.94 11.08 21.80
CA GLN A 574 -23.17 10.27 21.74
C GLN A 574 -23.56 9.98 20.29
N GLY A 575 -23.58 11.02 19.43
CA GLY A 575 -23.90 10.90 18.01
C GLY A 575 -22.94 9.96 17.26
N LEU A 576 -21.64 10.05 17.49
CA LEU A 576 -20.64 9.14 16.90
C LEU A 576 -20.80 7.70 17.39
N GLY A 577 -21.16 7.52 18.66
CA GLY A 577 -21.49 6.21 19.22
C GLY A 577 -22.73 5.59 18.58
N ILE A 578 -23.80 6.37 18.42
CA ILE A 578 -25.01 5.94 17.71
C ILE A 578 -24.70 5.59 16.27
N ASN A 579 -23.92 6.43 15.56
CA ASN A 579 -23.50 6.18 14.19
C ASN A 579 -22.69 4.88 14.06
N LEU A 580 -21.83 4.53 15.03
CA LEU A 580 -21.12 3.25 15.05
C LEU A 580 -22.11 2.07 15.03
N PHE A 581 -23.14 2.09 15.90
CA PHE A 581 -24.14 1.03 15.93
C PHE A 581 -25.02 1.03 14.68
N GLN A 582 -25.37 2.18 14.14
CA GLN A 582 -26.19 2.30 12.93
C GLN A 582 -25.48 1.74 11.69
N ILE A 583 -24.17 1.90 11.57
CA ILE A 583 -23.41 1.42 10.41
C ILE A 583 -23.02 -0.05 10.56
N GLU A 584 -22.51 -0.46 11.72
CA GLU A 584 -22.00 -1.82 11.92
C GLU A 584 -23.09 -2.83 12.30
N TRP A 585 -24.11 -2.40 13.06
CA TRP A 585 -25.22 -3.26 13.54
C TRP A 585 -26.56 -2.54 13.53
N PRO A 586 -27.10 -2.16 12.34
CA PRO A 586 -28.31 -1.35 12.24
C PRO A 586 -29.57 -2.01 12.87
N SER A 587 -29.52 -3.31 13.11
CA SER A 587 -30.58 -4.00 13.84
C SER A 587 -30.65 -3.63 15.33
N LEU A 588 -29.51 -3.28 15.94
CA LEU A 588 -29.47 -2.92 17.37
C LEU A 588 -30.05 -1.55 17.64
N THR A 589 -29.93 -0.59 16.73
CA THR A 589 -30.53 0.74 16.85
C THR A 589 -32.08 0.67 16.80
N LYS A 590 -32.60 -0.41 16.18
CA LYS A 590 -34.06 -0.66 16.06
C LYS A 590 -34.67 -1.39 17.26
N ILE A 591 -33.84 -1.89 18.19
CA ILE A 591 -34.32 -2.56 19.39
C ILE A 591 -34.64 -1.50 20.45
N PRO A 592 -35.94 -1.37 20.86
CA PRO A 592 -36.34 -0.39 21.86
C PRO A 592 -35.56 -0.54 23.17
N GLY A 593 -34.99 0.56 23.66
CA GLY A 593 -34.30 0.59 24.94
C GLY A 593 -32.89 0.00 24.96
N PHE A 594 -32.37 -0.52 23.83
CA PHE A 594 -31.00 -1.04 23.76
C PHE A 594 -29.93 0.06 23.84
N ILE A 595 -30.16 1.19 23.17
CA ILE A 595 -29.25 2.35 23.21
C ILE A 595 -29.94 3.50 23.95
N GLY A 596 -29.22 4.19 24.81
CA GLY A 596 -29.69 5.34 25.53
C GLY A 596 -28.53 6.18 26.09
N PHE A 597 -28.87 7.17 26.86
CA PHE A 597 -27.94 7.97 27.62
C PHE A 597 -28.41 8.24 29.04
N MET A 598 -27.47 8.54 29.91
CA MET A 598 -27.74 8.96 31.26
C MET A 598 -27.59 10.48 31.32
N ASN A 599 -28.69 11.16 31.66
CA ASN A 599 -28.75 12.59 31.72
C ASN A 599 -28.26 13.07 33.08
N THR A 600 -27.23 13.91 33.11
CA THR A 600 -26.72 14.58 34.33
C THR A 600 -26.97 16.08 34.24
N PRO A 601 -27.17 16.78 35.37
CA PRO A 601 -27.47 18.22 35.34
C PRO A 601 -26.28 19.03 34.87
N ILE A 602 -26.51 20.07 34.08
CA ILE A 602 -25.51 21.09 33.68
C ILE A 602 -25.38 22.18 34.76
N LEU A 603 -26.45 22.41 35.49
CA LEU A 603 -26.50 23.46 36.52
C LEU A 603 -27.39 23.03 37.69
N LYS A 604 -26.97 23.40 38.89
CA LYS A 604 -27.69 23.26 40.14
C LYS A 604 -27.82 24.62 40.78
N ALA A 605 -29.08 25.04 41.03
CA ALA A 605 -29.37 26.25 41.77
C ALA A 605 -29.90 25.87 43.20
N ARG A 606 -29.37 26.51 44.24
CA ARG A 606 -29.72 26.22 45.64
C ARG A 606 -30.07 27.47 46.42
N ARG A 607 -31.16 27.40 47.19
CA ARG A 607 -31.56 28.43 48.15
C ARG A 607 -32.03 27.76 49.45
N GLY A 608 -31.14 27.75 50.46
CA GLY A 608 -31.38 27.00 51.66
C GLY A 608 -31.56 25.49 51.44
N ALA A 609 -32.71 24.94 51.75
CA ALA A 609 -33.06 23.54 51.49
C ALA A 609 -33.64 23.28 50.08
N GLN A 610 -33.95 24.35 49.33
CA GLN A 610 -34.55 24.24 48.00
C GLN A 610 -33.41 24.05 46.97
N GLU A 611 -33.50 22.97 46.16
CA GLU A 611 -32.60 22.70 45.05
C GLU A 611 -33.40 22.61 43.77
N VAL A 612 -32.84 23.17 42.67
CA VAL A 612 -33.38 23.06 41.32
C VAL A 612 -32.23 22.57 40.42
N LEU A 613 -32.46 21.54 39.63
CA LEU A 613 -31.52 20.95 38.71
C LEU A 613 -31.97 21.29 37.29
N PHE A 614 -31.03 21.71 36.44
CA PHE A 614 -31.26 21.99 35.03
C PHE A 614 -30.41 21.07 34.18
N TYR A 615 -30.94 20.54 33.08
CA TYR A 615 -30.32 19.55 32.23
C TYR A 615 -29.96 20.07 30.84
N ASN A 616 -30.38 21.29 30.52
CA ASN A 616 -29.95 22.05 29.35
C ASN A 616 -30.09 23.55 29.65
N ASP A 617 -29.45 24.39 28.82
CA ASP A 617 -29.46 25.86 28.98
C ASP A 617 -30.84 26.43 28.82
N GLY A 618 -31.69 25.84 27.96
CA GLY A 618 -33.07 26.29 27.77
C GLY A 618 -33.93 26.18 29.03
N GLU A 619 -33.73 25.09 29.83
CA GLU A 619 -34.42 24.95 31.15
C GLU A 619 -33.98 26.06 32.12
N PHE A 620 -32.69 26.37 32.15
CA PHE A 620 -32.16 27.41 33.01
C PHE A 620 -32.61 28.81 32.56
N ASP A 621 -32.61 29.10 31.26
CA ASP A 621 -33.10 30.39 30.73
C ASP A 621 -34.59 30.57 30.96
N ALA A 622 -35.40 29.52 30.79
CA ALA A 622 -36.83 29.55 31.14
C ALA A 622 -37.05 29.84 32.62
N TRP A 623 -36.19 29.29 33.50
CA TRP A 623 -36.24 29.55 34.92
C TRP A 623 -35.77 30.99 35.26
N LYS A 624 -34.78 31.52 34.58
CA LYS A 624 -34.32 32.93 34.76
C LYS A 624 -35.43 33.95 34.43
N LYS A 625 -36.27 33.67 33.43
CA LYS A 625 -37.40 34.52 33.02
C LYS A 625 -38.42 34.71 34.14
N GLN A 626 -38.42 33.90 35.23
CA GLN A 626 -39.27 34.09 36.39
C GLN A 626 -38.83 35.22 37.32
N PHE A 627 -37.58 35.74 37.11
CA PHE A 627 -37.02 36.81 37.95
C PHE A 627 -37.02 38.15 37.22
N PRO A 628 -37.19 39.26 37.96
CA PRO A 628 -37.13 40.61 37.39
C PRO A 628 -35.80 40.84 36.66
N GLY A 629 -35.90 41.24 35.41
CA GLY A 629 -34.71 41.52 34.58
C GLY A 629 -33.91 40.29 34.21
N GLU A 630 -34.48 39.08 34.34
CA GLU A 630 -33.83 37.78 34.06
C GLU A 630 -32.53 37.54 34.83
N VAL A 631 -32.34 38.25 35.96
CA VAL A 631 -31.17 38.13 36.84
C VAL A 631 -31.49 37.24 38.02
N VAL A 632 -30.70 36.21 38.23
CA VAL A 632 -30.84 35.30 39.36
C VAL A 632 -30.55 36.05 40.66
N PRO A 633 -31.49 36.09 41.62
CA PRO A 633 -31.26 36.81 42.90
C PRO A 633 -30.05 36.25 43.67
N ALA A 634 -29.32 37.09 44.35
CA ALA A 634 -28.13 36.71 45.16
C ALA A 634 -28.42 35.72 46.30
N SER A 635 -29.72 35.47 46.61
CA SER A 635 -30.16 34.44 47.55
C SER A 635 -30.02 33.01 47.02
N TRP A 636 -29.86 32.88 45.70
CA TRP A 636 -29.57 31.60 45.05
C TRP A 636 -28.08 31.42 44.80
N SER A 637 -27.55 30.30 45.17
CA SER A 637 -26.17 29.86 44.80
C SER A 637 -26.29 28.93 43.62
N THR A 638 -25.62 29.21 42.51
CA THR A 638 -25.54 28.41 41.31
C THR A 638 -24.24 27.65 41.24
N LYS A 639 -24.27 26.36 40.87
CA LYS A 639 -23.11 25.54 40.57
C LYS A 639 -23.22 25.00 39.13
N TYR A 640 -22.28 25.40 38.28
CA TYR A 640 -22.16 24.90 36.92
C TYR A 640 -21.32 23.63 36.91
N TYR A 641 -21.77 22.61 36.14
CA TYR A 641 -21.05 21.37 35.90
C TYR A 641 -20.45 21.42 34.50
N LYS A 642 -19.18 21.84 34.39
CA LYS A 642 -18.46 21.96 33.09
C LYS A 642 -17.99 20.61 32.54
N GLY A 643 -18.38 19.52 33.19
CA GLY A 643 -18.02 18.14 32.83
C GLY A 643 -18.24 17.21 34.03
N LEU A 644 -18.31 15.92 33.78
CA LEU A 644 -18.52 14.89 34.82
C LEU A 644 -17.40 14.93 35.89
N GLY A 645 -16.21 15.38 35.54
CA GLY A 645 -15.09 15.58 36.48
C GLY A 645 -15.33 16.65 37.56
N THR A 646 -16.30 17.56 37.38
CA THR A 646 -16.66 18.59 38.38
C THR A 646 -17.66 18.09 39.43
N SER A 647 -18.26 16.91 39.23
CA SER A 647 -19.21 16.29 40.16
C SER A 647 -18.46 15.55 41.27
N THR A 648 -18.94 15.70 42.48
CA THR A 648 -18.43 14.99 43.68
C THR A 648 -18.95 13.54 43.72
N GLY A 649 -18.27 12.66 44.47
CA GLY A 649 -18.75 11.30 44.70
C GLY A 649 -20.16 11.22 45.33
N LYS A 650 -20.58 12.25 46.13
CA LYS A 650 -21.93 12.37 46.66
C LYS A 650 -22.96 12.64 45.52
N GLU A 651 -22.65 13.56 44.62
CA GLU A 651 -23.50 13.89 43.48
C GLU A 651 -23.62 12.69 42.51
N PHE A 652 -22.55 11.92 42.28
CA PHE A 652 -22.64 10.68 41.52
C PHE A 652 -23.58 9.66 42.19
N LYS A 653 -23.63 9.57 43.54
CA LYS A 653 -24.60 8.73 44.23
C LYS A 653 -26.01 9.20 43.96
N GLU A 654 -26.27 10.51 44.06
CA GLU A 654 -27.57 11.13 43.76
C GLU A 654 -27.98 10.80 42.30
N TYR A 655 -27.05 10.87 41.32
CA TYR A 655 -27.36 10.50 39.93
C TYR A 655 -27.77 9.04 39.77
N PHE A 656 -27.16 8.12 40.50
CA PHE A 656 -27.48 6.69 40.44
C PHE A 656 -28.68 6.32 41.35
N GLU A 657 -29.03 7.11 42.30
CA GLU A 657 -30.30 6.97 43.06
C GLU A 657 -31.49 7.35 42.19
N HIS A 658 -31.40 8.48 41.44
CA HIS A 658 -32.46 8.96 40.57
C HIS A 658 -32.53 8.28 39.21
N LYS A 659 -31.41 7.80 38.69
CA LYS A 659 -31.22 7.08 37.41
C LYS A 659 -32.02 7.70 36.25
N LYS A 660 -31.79 9.00 35.96
CA LYS A 660 -32.43 9.67 34.82
C LYS A 660 -31.89 9.15 33.50
N MET A 661 -32.40 7.98 33.10
CA MET A 661 -31.99 7.30 31.86
C MET A 661 -32.99 7.59 30.76
N VAL A 662 -32.50 8.01 29.59
CA VAL A 662 -33.31 8.26 28.40
C VAL A 662 -32.91 7.27 27.33
N SER A 663 -33.87 6.58 26.71
CA SER A 663 -33.63 5.61 25.65
C SER A 663 -33.89 6.24 24.29
N PHE A 664 -33.14 5.80 23.28
CA PHE A 664 -33.42 6.18 21.89
C PHE A 664 -34.44 5.25 21.26
N VAL A 665 -35.31 5.78 20.39
CA VAL A 665 -36.33 5.05 19.64
C VAL A 665 -36.13 5.27 18.15
N HIS A 666 -36.15 4.19 17.39
CA HIS A 666 -36.09 4.21 15.94
C HIS A 666 -37.51 4.27 15.35
N THR A 667 -37.82 5.32 14.62
CA THR A 667 -39.16 5.58 14.04
C THR A 667 -39.31 5.05 12.61
N GLY A 668 -38.23 4.49 12.04
CA GLY A 668 -38.23 3.97 10.69
C GLY A 668 -37.29 4.75 9.77
N LYS A 669 -37.75 5.04 8.55
CA LYS A 669 -36.92 5.68 7.52
C LYS A 669 -36.41 7.08 7.94
N GLU A 670 -37.19 7.79 8.75
CA GLU A 670 -36.84 9.15 9.19
C GLU A 670 -35.61 9.13 10.10
N SER A 671 -35.54 8.22 11.08
CA SER A 671 -34.35 8.01 11.90
C SER A 671 -33.11 7.64 11.05
N ASP A 672 -33.29 6.73 10.08
CA ASP A 672 -32.19 6.32 9.18
C ASP A 672 -31.70 7.52 8.36
N ASP A 673 -32.58 8.36 7.82
CA ASP A 673 -32.22 9.51 6.98
C ASP A 673 -31.50 10.61 7.76
N HIS A 674 -31.97 10.95 8.98
CA HIS A 674 -31.34 11.97 9.82
C HIS A 674 -29.95 11.54 10.30
N LEU A 675 -29.76 10.28 10.67
CA LEU A 675 -28.44 9.75 11.03
C LEU A 675 -27.48 9.72 9.80
N ASP A 676 -28.00 9.33 8.63
CA ASP A 676 -27.21 9.37 7.39
C ASP A 676 -26.86 10.82 7.02
N MET A 677 -27.79 11.76 7.06
CA MET A 677 -27.56 13.17 6.79
C MET A 677 -26.47 13.75 7.71
N ALA A 678 -26.50 13.44 9.00
CA ALA A 678 -25.55 13.96 9.96
C ALA A 678 -24.09 13.47 9.72
N PHE A 679 -23.91 12.20 9.35
CA PHE A 679 -22.57 11.57 9.32
C PHE A 679 -22.02 11.21 7.94
N ASN A 680 -22.84 11.22 6.88
CA ASN A 680 -22.42 10.88 5.52
C ASN A 680 -21.66 12.05 4.88
N LYS A 681 -20.40 11.82 4.53
CA LYS A 681 -19.53 12.82 3.89
C LYS A 681 -20.10 13.38 2.57
N LYS A 682 -20.96 12.64 1.87
CA LYS A 682 -21.56 13.03 0.58
C LYS A 682 -22.75 13.96 0.73
N ARG A 683 -23.32 14.09 1.92
CA ARG A 683 -24.52 14.90 2.20
C ARG A 683 -24.20 16.27 2.83
N ALA A 684 -23.10 16.92 2.39
CA ALA A 684 -22.68 18.22 2.93
C ALA A 684 -23.72 19.33 2.64
N ASP A 685 -24.36 19.28 1.48
CA ASP A 685 -25.36 20.28 1.11
C ASP A 685 -26.67 20.13 1.92
N ASP A 686 -27.10 18.89 2.19
CA ASP A 686 -28.23 18.61 3.08
C ASP A 686 -27.96 19.12 4.50
N ARG A 687 -26.71 18.97 5.00
CA ARG A 687 -26.31 19.55 6.30
C ARG A 687 -26.35 21.07 6.32
N LYS A 688 -26.02 21.76 5.23
CA LYS A 688 -26.16 23.23 5.14
C LYS A 688 -27.60 23.65 5.26
N GLU A 689 -28.51 22.96 4.58
CA GLU A 689 -29.94 23.20 4.66
C GLU A 689 -30.45 22.93 6.07
N TRP A 690 -30.08 21.81 6.68
CA TRP A 690 -30.40 21.49 8.06
C TRP A 690 -29.93 22.56 9.04
N LEU A 691 -28.69 23.05 8.92
CA LEU A 691 -28.15 24.12 9.77
C LEU A 691 -28.83 25.49 9.53
N SER A 692 -29.35 25.74 8.33
CA SER A 692 -30.10 26.97 8.07
C SER A 692 -31.40 27.09 8.82
N ASN A 693 -31.94 25.95 9.27
CA ASN A 693 -33.16 25.86 10.08
C ASN A 693 -32.89 25.85 11.60
N TYR A 694 -31.65 26.18 12.01
CA TYR A 694 -31.25 26.21 13.41
C TYR A 694 -32.04 27.21 14.23
N SER A 695 -32.54 26.76 15.39
CA SER A 695 -33.12 27.63 16.43
C SER A 695 -32.38 27.43 17.75
N ARG A 696 -31.84 28.51 18.27
CA ARG A 696 -31.12 28.50 19.56
C ARG A 696 -31.96 28.06 20.75
N GLU A 697 -33.26 28.21 20.67
CA GLU A 697 -34.20 27.89 21.77
C GLU A 697 -34.75 26.45 21.68
N ALA A 698 -34.44 25.71 20.63
CA ALA A 698 -34.96 24.36 20.38
C ALA A 698 -34.09 23.28 21.03
N PHE A 699 -34.22 23.11 22.33
CA PHE A 699 -33.50 22.08 23.08
C PHE A 699 -34.22 20.73 23.11
N LEU A 700 -33.46 19.63 23.31
CA LEU A 700 -33.96 18.31 23.49
C LEU A 700 -34.71 18.17 24.80
N ASP A 701 -35.97 17.74 24.74
CA ASP A 701 -36.81 17.49 25.95
C ASP A 701 -36.42 16.14 26.57
N THR A 702 -35.56 16.18 27.58
CA THR A 702 -35.11 15.01 28.32
C THR A 702 -36.03 14.63 29.51
N SER A 703 -37.19 15.25 29.65
CA SER A 703 -38.24 14.81 30.62
C SER A 703 -38.89 13.50 30.17
N LYS A 704 -38.88 13.22 28.87
CA LYS A 704 -39.38 11.99 28.27
C LYS A 704 -38.45 10.81 28.53
N PRO A 705 -38.98 9.61 28.82
CA PRO A 705 -38.15 8.41 29.02
C PRO A 705 -37.55 7.84 27.72
N ALA A 706 -38.08 8.27 26.57
CA ALA A 706 -37.68 7.81 25.25
C ALA A 706 -37.75 8.94 24.22
N ILE A 707 -36.74 9.03 23.34
CA ILE A 707 -36.56 10.09 22.37
C ILE A 707 -36.22 9.48 20.99
N PRO A 708 -36.87 9.95 19.89
CA PRO A 708 -36.54 9.57 18.56
C PRO A 708 -35.08 10.01 18.17
N TYR A 709 -34.42 9.23 17.33
CA TYR A 709 -33.07 9.62 16.84
C TYR A 709 -33.07 10.94 16.06
N GLU A 710 -34.09 11.21 15.26
CA GLU A 710 -34.28 12.47 14.55
C GLU A 710 -34.42 13.66 15.51
N GLU A 711 -35.15 13.52 16.62
CA GLU A 711 -35.25 14.58 17.63
C GLU A 711 -33.90 14.87 18.30
N PHE A 712 -33.09 13.83 18.55
CA PHE A 712 -31.72 14.01 19.04
C PHE A 712 -30.85 14.75 18.01
N VAL A 713 -30.92 14.39 16.72
CA VAL A 713 -30.18 15.07 15.66
C VAL A 713 -30.58 16.53 15.56
N ASP A 714 -31.86 16.85 15.54
CA ASP A 714 -32.38 18.19 15.28
C ASP A 714 -32.39 19.12 16.50
N ARG A 715 -32.29 18.59 17.72
CA ARG A 715 -32.39 19.38 18.94
C ARG A 715 -31.22 19.22 19.91
N SER A 716 -30.28 18.35 19.63
CA SER A 716 -29.02 18.19 20.40
C SER A 716 -27.80 18.27 19.52
N LEU A 717 -27.66 17.41 18.52
CA LEU A 717 -26.49 17.36 17.64
C LEU A 717 -26.36 18.63 16.79
N ILE A 718 -27.45 19.29 16.46
CA ILE A 718 -27.45 20.55 15.71
C ILE A 718 -26.70 21.67 16.46
N HIS A 719 -26.88 21.77 17.77
CA HIS A 719 -26.16 22.75 18.59
C HIS A 719 -24.65 22.55 18.54
N PHE A 720 -24.18 21.29 18.64
CA PHE A 720 -22.77 20.97 18.43
C PHE A 720 -22.30 21.38 17.02
N SER A 721 -23.12 21.10 16.00
CA SER A 721 -22.74 21.36 14.60
C SER A 721 -22.59 22.88 14.31
N ILE A 722 -23.44 23.71 14.90
CA ILE A 722 -23.31 25.18 14.88
C ILE A 722 -22.03 25.61 15.63
N TYR A 723 -21.87 25.10 16.84
CA TYR A 723 -20.70 25.42 17.66
C TYR A 723 -19.38 24.97 17.00
N ASP A 724 -19.38 23.81 16.31
CA ASP A 724 -18.23 23.36 15.53
C ASP A 724 -17.89 24.32 14.39
N ASN A 725 -18.90 24.86 13.70
CA ASN A 725 -18.68 25.88 12.68
C ASN A 725 -18.14 27.19 13.28
N GLU A 726 -18.69 27.68 14.38
CA GLU A 726 -18.24 28.88 15.07
C GLU A 726 -16.78 28.74 15.55
N ARG A 727 -16.42 27.56 16.07
CA ARG A 727 -15.07 27.25 16.56
C ARG A 727 -14.04 27.04 15.45
N SER A 728 -14.45 26.40 14.36
CA SER A 728 -13.55 25.91 13.32
C SER A 728 -13.43 26.84 12.13
N ILE A 729 -14.50 27.57 11.78
CA ILE A 729 -14.51 28.56 10.70
C ILE A 729 -14.13 29.94 11.28
N PRO A 730 -13.12 30.62 10.73
CA PRO A 730 -12.74 31.93 11.22
C PRO A 730 -13.83 32.99 10.96
N ASN A 731 -13.93 33.99 11.83
CA ASN A 731 -14.83 35.13 11.59
C ASN A 731 -14.32 35.97 10.43
N LEU A 732 -15.22 36.40 9.54
CA LEU A 732 -14.89 37.17 8.36
C LEU A 732 -14.22 38.51 8.71
N MET A 733 -14.65 39.15 9.82
CA MET A 733 -14.20 40.50 10.22
C MET A 733 -12.73 40.50 10.64
N ASP A 734 -12.29 39.57 11.47
CA ASP A 734 -10.94 39.53 12.03
C ASP A 734 -10.05 38.40 11.52
N GLY A 735 -10.61 37.40 10.81
CA GLY A 735 -9.88 36.25 10.31
C GLY A 735 -9.46 35.27 11.41
N LEU A 736 -9.99 35.42 12.64
CA LEU A 736 -9.60 34.63 13.80
C LEU A 736 -10.65 33.56 14.11
N LYS A 737 -10.18 32.37 14.49
CA LYS A 737 -10.98 31.39 15.19
C LYS A 737 -11.14 31.80 16.65
N ILE A 738 -12.17 31.27 17.34
CA ILE A 738 -12.43 31.59 18.74
C ILE A 738 -11.18 31.45 19.62
N SER A 739 -10.45 30.34 19.50
CA SER A 739 -9.23 30.12 20.30
C SER A 739 -8.17 31.22 20.08
N LEU A 740 -7.97 31.64 18.83
CA LEU A 740 -7.00 32.69 18.49
C LEU A 740 -7.46 34.04 19.03
N ARG A 741 -8.78 34.31 19.00
CA ARG A 741 -9.36 35.56 19.55
C ARG A 741 -9.24 35.60 21.07
N LYS A 742 -9.45 34.49 21.77
CA LYS A 742 -9.23 34.34 23.22
C LYS A 742 -7.77 34.61 23.62
N ILE A 743 -6.80 34.08 22.83
CA ILE A 743 -5.37 34.32 23.03
C ILE A 743 -5.05 35.82 22.89
N LEU A 744 -5.58 36.45 21.83
CA LEU A 744 -5.35 37.88 21.58
C LEU A 744 -5.98 38.76 22.68
N PHE A 745 -7.20 38.43 23.10
CA PHE A 745 -7.88 39.10 24.21
C PHE A 745 -7.07 39.00 25.51
N ALA A 746 -6.60 37.83 25.87
CA ALA A 746 -5.80 37.64 27.08
C ALA A 746 -4.46 38.42 27.00
N ALA A 747 -3.81 38.48 25.83
CA ALA A 747 -2.61 39.25 25.60
C ALA A 747 -2.87 40.77 25.84
N PHE A 748 -4.00 41.29 25.34
CA PHE A 748 -4.37 42.68 25.56
C PHE A 748 -4.72 42.94 27.02
N LYS A 749 -5.48 42.09 27.69
CA LYS A 749 -5.83 42.18 29.09
C LYS A 749 -4.61 42.16 30.02
N LYS A 750 -3.53 41.44 29.63
CA LYS A 750 -2.25 41.37 30.33
C LYS A 750 -1.37 42.61 30.09
N GLY A 751 -1.96 43.77 29.90
CA GLY A 751 -1.22 45.05 29.66
C GLY A 751 -0.54 45.09 28.29
N GLY A 752 -1.06 44.36 27.32
CA GLY A 752 -0.49 44.28 25.97
C GLY A 752 0.73 43.36 25.85
N LEU A 753 0.95 42.45 26.81
CA LEU A 753 2.02 41.47 26.83
C LEU A 753 3.37 42.04 26.37
N LYS A 754 3.76 43.17 27.00
CA LYS A 754 4.97 43.95 26.65
C LYS A 754 6.29 43.27 27.01
N THR A 755 6.27 42.32 27.94
CA THR A 755 7.41 41.52 28.36
C THR A 755 7.18 40.06 27.97
N GLU A 756 8.27 39.38 27.63
CA GLU A 756 8.20 37.98 27.27
C GLU A 756 7.72 37.09 28.42
N ILE A 757 6.93 36.08 28.10
CA ILE A 757 6.41 35.10 29.03
C ILE A 757 6.55 33.71 28.42
N LYS A 758 6.78 32.66 29.24
CA LYS A 758 6.77 31.26 28.76
C LYS A 758 5.41 30.91 28.16
N VAL A 759 5.40 30.21 27.03
CA VAL A 759 4.16 29.80 26.36
C VAL A 759 3.24 29.05 27.31
N ALA A 760 3.74 28.08 28.09
CA ALA A 760 2.98 27.35 29.08
C ALA A 760 2.33 28.25 30.16
N GLN A 761 3.05 29.28 30.63
CA GLN A 761 2.51 30.24 31.59
C GLN A 761 1.46 31.15 30.97
N PHE A 762 1.66 31.57 29.72
CA PHE A 762 0.68 32.38 29.00
C PHE A 762 -0.57 31.57 28.70
N SER A 763 -0.46 30.29 28.33
CA SER A 763 -1.60 29.38 28.16
C SER A 763 -2.47 29.30 29.42
N GLY A 764 -1.87 29.11 30.59
CA GLY A 764 -2.62 29.17 31.87
C GLY A 764 -3.33 30.50 32.08
N TYR A 765 -2.69 31.64 31.81
CA TYR A 765 -3.30 32.97 31.90
C TYR A 765 -4.47 33.12 30.90
N VAL A 766 -4.34 32.64 29.65
CA VAL A 766 -5.42 32.67 28.67
C VAL A 766 -6.60 31.86 29.17
N SER A 767 -6.35 30.65 29.66
CA SER A 767 -7.39 29.76 30.18
C SER A 767 -8.20 30.38 31.31
N GLU A 768 -7.49 31.01 32.29
CA GLU A 768 -8.13 31.66 33.43
C GLU A 768 -8.98 32.86 33.02
N HIS A 769 -8.47 33.74 32.12
CA HIS A 769 -9.05 35.03 31.85
C HIS A 769 -9.99 35.13 30.66
N SER A 770 -10.01 34.08 29.83
CA SER A 770 -10.88 34.00 28.65
C SER A 770 -11.87 32.83 28.69
N ALA A 771 -12.01 32.19 29.85
CA ALA A 771 -12.84 30.98 30.00
C ALA A 771 -12.59 29.94 28.90
N TYR A 772 -11.31 29.59 28.66
CA TYR A 772 -10.99 28.54 27.68
C TYR A 772 -11.13 27.15 28.31
N HIS A 773 -12.06 26.34 27.81
CA HIS A 773 -12.45 25.04 28.40
C HIS A 773 -11.94 23.81 27.63
N HIS A 774 -11.12 24.00 26.60
CA HIS A 774 -10.57 22.90 25.83
C HIS A 774 -9.16 22.50 26.30
N GLY A 775 -8.60 21.43 25.71
CA GLY A 775 -7.31 20.89 26.12
C GLY A 775 -6.15 21.87 26.02
N GLU A 776 -5.33 21.92 27.07
CA GLU A 776 -4.14 22.80 27.18
C GLU A 776 -3.17 22.63 25.99
N ALA A 777 -2.98 21.40 25.50
CA ALA A 777 -2.12 21.14 24.33
C ALA A 777 -2.60 21.86 23.06
N SER A 778 -3.91 21.96 22.85
CA SER A 778 -4.50 22.68 21.71
C SER A 778 -4.28 24.19 21.84
N LEU A 779 -4.38 24.74 23.06
CA LEU A 779 -4.13 26.14 23.32
C LEU A 779 -2.64 26.49 23.13
N ASN A 780 -1.75 25.65 23.63
CA ASN A 780 -0.31 25.78 23.42
C ASN A 780 0.05 25.78 21.94
N ALA A 781 -0.50 24.84 21.17
CA ALA A 781 -0.30 24.77 19.72
C ALA A 781 -0.83 26.02 18.99
N ALA A 782 -1.98 26.57 19.45
CA ALA A 782 -2.54 27.79 18.88
C ALA A 782 -1.65 29.02 19.16
N ILE A 783 -1.10 29.15 20.37
CA ILE A 783 -0.13 30.24 20.72
C ILE A 783 1.11 30.11 19.86
N VAL A 784 1.68 28.91 19.74
CA VAL A 784 2.85 28.64 18.89
C VAL A 784 2.55 29.01 17.44
N GLY A 785 1.42 28.59 16.90
CA GLY A 785 1.00 28.90 15.53
C GLY A 785 0.87 30.40 15.25
N MET A 786 0.36 31.21 16.20
CA MET A 786 0.27 32.68 16.08
C MET A 786 1.63 33.39 16.07
N ALA A 787 2.66 32.76 16.60
CA ALA A 787 4.01 33.31 16.66
C ALA A 787 4.90 32.85 15.46
N GLN A 788 4.59 31.76 14.80
CA GLN A 788 5.38 31.22 13.69
C GLN A 788 5.54 32.20 12.54
N ASN A 789 6.78 32.34 12.01
CA ASN A 789 7.16 33.33 11.00
C ASN A 789 8.01 32.77 9.84
N PHE A 790 8.17 31.45 9.74
CA PHE A 790 8.88 30.80 8.64
C PHE A 790 8.07 30.82 7.33
N VAL A 791 8.71 30.56 6.19
CA VAL A 791 8.07 30.52 4.86
C VAL A 791 6.95 29.49 4.82
N GLY A 792 5.73 29.94 4.54
CA GLY A 792 4.52 29.10 4.53
C GLY A 792 3.71 29.16 5.82
N SER A 793 4.16 29.91 6.83
CA SER A 793 3.40 30.25 8.04
C SER A 793 2.76 31.66 7.91
N ASN A 794 2.73 32.48 8.97
CA ASN A 794 2.10 33.79 8.93
C ASN A 794 2.89 34.81 8.10
N ASN A 795 2.20 35.59 7.28
CA ASN A 795 2.80 36.80 6.66
C ASN A 795 3.05 37.90 7.71
N ILE A 796 2.15 38.02 8.69
CA ILE A 796 2.33 38.87 9.88
C ILE A 796 2.00 38.00 11.11
N ASN A 797 3.01 37.63 11.87
CA ASN A 797 2.83 36.93 13.15
C ASN A 797 2.34 37.92 14.22
N LEU A 798 1.27 37.53 14.94
CA LEU A 798 0.67 38.40 15.97
C LEU A 798 1.39 38.32 17.32
N LEU A 799 2.14 37.23 17.52
CA LEU A 799 3.00 37.01 18.68
C LEU A 799 4.45 36.84 18.20
N GLU A 800 5.42 37.15 19.08
CA GLU A 800 6.84 36.97 18.75
C GLU A 800 7.34 35.58 19.12
N PRO A 801 8.13 34.92 18.24
CA PRO A 801 8.70 33.61 18.48
C PRO A 801 10.08 33.73 19.19
N ASN A 802 10.10 33.84 20.51
CA ASN A 802 11.33 33.92 21.28
C ASN A 802 11.80 32.51 21.69
N GLY A 803 12.62 31.89 20.85
CA GLY A 803 13.10 30.52 20.95
C GLY A 803 12.74 29.69 19.69
N GLN A 804 12.74 28.38 19.82
CA GLN A 804 12.45 27.49 18.69
C GLN A 804 10.94 27.22 18.55
N PHE A 805 10.27 27.99 17.72
CA PHE A 805 8.83 27.87 17.44
C PHE A 805 8.50 26.99 16.24
N GLY A 806 9.48 26.23 15.74
CA GLY A 806 9.35 25.42 14.56
C GLY A 806 9.85 26.10 13.29
N THR A 807 10.16 25.30 12.30
CA THR A 807 10.79 25.72 11.06
C THR A 807 10.09 25.17 9.83
N ARG A 808 10.50 25.62 8.66
CA ARG A 808 10.06 25.06 7.37
C ARG A 808 10.56 23.63 7.13
N ILE A 809 11.49 23.13 7.95
CA ILE A 809 11.99 21.75 7.82
C ILE A 809 10.84 20.75 8.05
N LYS A 810 10.03 20.97 9.10
CA LYS A 810 8.88 20.12 9.46
C LYS A 810 7.53 20.86 9.47
N GLY A 811 7.44 22.01 8.81
CA GLY A 811 6.21 22.79 8.79
C GLY A 811 5.76 23.25 10.16
N GLY A 812 6.72 23.54 11.05
CA GLY A 812 6.46 23.99 12.41
C GLY A 812 6.29 22.87 13.44
N GLY A 813 6.30 21.59 13.01
CA GLY A 813 6.18 20.44 13.91
C GLY A 813 7.42 20.17 14.76
N ASP A 814 8.53 20.87 14.49
CA ASP A 814 9.80 20.84 15.20
C ASP A 814 9.90 21.93 16.28
N SER A 815 8.80 22.53 16.69
CA SER A 815 8.78 23.48 17.82
C SER A 815 9.26 22.82 19.11
N ALA A 816 10.02 23.56 19.91
CA ALA A 816 10.40 23.09 21.23
C ALA A 816 9.19 23.07 22.18
N SER A 817 9.30 22.27 23.26
CA SER A 817 8.21 22.20 24.25
C SER A 817 7.92 23.61 24.83
N GLU A 818 6.64 23.91 25.01
CA GLU A 818 6.05 25.14 25.48
C GLU A 818 6.62 25.64 26.83
N ARG A 819 7.26 24.76 27.60
CA ARG A 819 7.92 25.06 28.86
C ARG A 819 9.24 25.81 28.70
N TYR A 820 9.83 25.80 27.50
CA TYR A 820 11.16 26.32 27.23
C TYR A 820 11.18 27.55 26.33
N ILE A 821 10.10 27.79 25.58
CA ILE A 821 9.96 28.89 24.63
C ILE A 821 9.13 30.03 25.23
N PHE A 822 9.44 31.28 24.81
CA PHE A 822 8.80 32.47 25.30
C PHE A 822 8.10 33.21 24.17
N THR A 823 7.09 33.98 24.51
CA THR A 823 6.38 34.81 23.53
C THR A 823 6.04 36.17 24.16
N GLN A 824 5.79 37.14 23.31
CA GLN A 824 5.28 38.46 23.63
C GLN A 824 4.44 38.97 22.46
N LEU A 825 3.69 40.05 22.64
CA LEU A 825 2.91 40.63 21.57
C LEU A 825 3.82 41.25 20.51
N ASN A 826 3.57 40.96 19.22
CA ASN A 826 4.27 41.64 18.15
C ASN A 826 3.90 43.16 18.12
N LYS A 827 4.86 43.99 17.82
CA LYS A 827 4.66 45.47 17.77
C LYS A 827 3.59 45.90 16.77
N LEU A 828 3.42 45.17 15.66
CA LEU A 828 2.42 45.45 14.66
C LEU A 828 0.99 45.11 15.14
N THR A 829 0.84 44.21 16.09
CA THR A 829 -0.47 43.73 16.50
C THR A 829 -1.37 44.85 17.02
N ARG A 830 -0.86 45.75 17.85
CA ARG A 830 -1.63 46.90 18.34
C ARG A 830 -1.76 48.06 17.33
N LEU A 831 -1.04 48.01 16.21
CA LEU A 831 -1.29 48.92 15.07
C LEU A 831 -2.42 48.38 14.18
N ILE A 832 -2.54 47.06 14.12
CA ILE A 832 -3.60 46.37 13.34
C ILE A 832 -4.91 46.37 14.15
N TYR A 833 -4.87 45.92 15.38
CA TYR A 833 -6.00 45.90 16.33
C TYR A 833 -5.86 47.06 17.31
N ARG A 834 -6.43 48.20 16.97
CA ARG A 834 -6.22 49.45 17.67
C ARG A 834 -6.84 49.44 19.08
N GLN A 835 -6.15 50.03 20.00
CA GLN A 835 -6.59 50.07 21.42
C GLN A 835 -7.84 50.94 21.60
N GLU A 836 -7.99 51.96 20.76
CA GLU A 836 -9.14 52.86 20.81
C GLU A 836 -10.47 52.17 20.51
N ASP A 837 -10.41 51.10 19.73
CA ASP A 837 -11.59 50.30 19.33
C ASP A 837 -12.07 49.40 20.48
N ASP A 838 -11.21 49.06 21.43
CA ASP A 838 -11.56 48.15 22.56
C ASP A 838 -12.81 48.61 23.31
N ALA A 839 -13.06 49.93 23.42
CA ALA A 839 -14.20 50.47 24.14
C ALA A 839 -15.56 50.33 23.44
N VAL A 840 -15.56 50.05 22.13
CA VAL A 840 -16.77 49.96 21.30
C VAL A 840 -17.10 48.56 20.83
N LEU A 841 -16.24 47.57 21.16
CA LEU A 841 -16.45 46.20 20.81
C LEU A 841 -17.52 45.57 21.71
N SER A 842 -18.26 44.60 21.12
CA SER A 842 -19.25 43.81 21.87
C SER A 842 -18.54 42.60 22.47
N TYR A 843 -18.37 42.60 23.78
CA TYR A 843 -17.75 41.48 24.51
C TYR A 843 -18.79 40.40 24.87
N ILE A 844 -18.34 39.15 24.93
CA ILE A 844 -19.15 38.00 25.29
C ILE A 844 -19.14 37.87 26.81
N ASP A 845 -20.31 37.61 27.38
CA ASP A 845 -20.46 37.24 28.79
C ASP A 845 -20.51 35.70 28.88
N ASP A 846 -19.50 35.14 29.55
CA ASP A 846 -19.37 33.70 29.79
C ASP A 846 -19.46 33.48 31.32
N ASP A 847 -20.65 33.03 31.79
CA ASP A 847 -20.94 32.80 33.20
C ASP A 847 -20.73 34.03 34.13
N GLY A 848 -21.00 35.25 33.68
CA GLY A 848 -20.81 36.50 34.41
C GLY A 848 -19.38 37.05 34.29
N GLN A 849 -18.53 36.44 33.48
CA GLN A 849 -17.19 36.93 33.15
C GLN A 849 -17.16 37.48 31.72
N MET A 850 -16.84 38.78 31.58
CA MET A 850 -16.63 39.33 30.23
C MET A 850 -15.32 38.79 29.64
N VAL A 851 -15.46 38.11 28.53
CA VAL A 851 -14.36 37.44 27.79
C VAL A 851 -14.09 38.13 26.44
N GLU A 852 -13.60 37.44 25.43
CA GLU A 852 -13.24 38.04 24.14
C GLU A 852 -14.44 38.71 23.45
N PRO A 853 -14.20 39.69 22.56
CA PRO A 853 -15.28 40.27 21.78
C PRO A 853 -15.80 39.29 20.70
N VAL A 854 -17.01 39.52 20.20
CA VAL A 854 -17.58 38.75 19.10
C VAL A 854 -16.64 38.72 17.88
N TYR A 855 -16.01 39.87 17.61
CA TYR A 855 -14.90 39.99 16.65
C TYR A 855 -14.08 41.23 16.96
N TYR A 856 -12.85 41.25 16.48
CA TYR A 856 -12.06 42.47 16.41
C TYR A 856 -12.22 43.16 15.05
N ALA A 857 -11.96 44.48 14.98
CA ALA A 857 -11.96 45.22 13.73
C ALA A 857 -10.51 45.60 13.35
N PRO A 858 -9.78 44.79 12.63
CA PRO A 858 -8.41 45.05 12.23
C PRO A 858 -8.36 46.19 11.19
N ALA A 859 -7.31 47.01 11.21
CA ALA A 859 -7.12 48.11 10.25
C ALA A 859 -6.93 47.61 8.79
N ILE A 860 -6.52 46.37 8.61
CA ILE A 860 -6.40 45.67 7.33
C ILE A 860 -7.02 44.28 7.48
N PRO A 861 -7.59 43.69 6.40
CA PRO A 861 -8.27 42.40 6.49
C PRO A 861 -7.29 41.24 6.72
N MET A 862 -7.07 40.90 8.01
CA MET A 862 -6.13 39.86 8.41
C MET A 862 -6.47 38.49 7.87
N ILE A 863 -7.73 38.22 7.54
CA ILE A 863 -8.15 37.01 6.84
C ILE A 863 -7.46 36.83 5.48
N LEU A 864 -7.20 37.94 4.77
CA LEU A 864 -6.44 37.93 3.51
C LEU A 864 -4.93 37.98 3.74
N VAL A 865 -4.47 38.66 4.78
CA VAL A 865 -3.03 38.80 5.06
C VAL A 865 -2.38 37.46 5.38
N ASN A 866 -2.92 36.75 6.35
CA ASN A 866 -2.38 35.46 6.80
C ASN A 866 -3.03 34.26 6.14
N GLY A 867 -4.15 34.45 5.42
CA GLY A 867 -4.99 33.37 4.98
C GLY A 867 -5.65 32.65 6.16
N THR A 868 -6.43 31.64 5.86
CA THR A 868 -7.05 30.83 6.90
C THR A 868 -7.57 29.54 6.30
N LYS A 869 -7.61 28.48 7.12
CA LYS A 869 -8.22 27.20 6.75
C LYS A 869 -9.05 26.69 7.91
N GLY A 870 -10.31 26.34 7.62
CA GLY A 870 -11.22 25.81 8.60
C GLY A 870 -12.17 24.76 8.01
N ILE A 871 -12.42 23.70 8.75
CA ILE A 871 -13.34 22.64 8.38
C ILE A 871 -14.34 22.50 9.53
N GLY A 872 -15.60 22.78 9.25
CA GLY A 872 -16.72 22.61 10.17
C GLY A 872 -17.76 21.64 9.63
N THR A 873 -18.89 21.59 10.27
CA THR A 873 -20.02 20.74 9.86
C THR A 873 -20.77 21.35 8.69
N GLY A 874 -20.75 20.71 7.52
CA GLY A 874 -21.40 21.22 6.29
C GLY A 874 -20.66 22.34 5.58
N PHE A 875 -19.75 23.03 6.23
CA PHE A 875 -19.01 24.19 5.73
C PHE A 875 -17.50 23.99 5.82
N SER A 876 -16.77 24.62 4.92
CA SER A 876 -15.32 24.72 4.98
C SER A 876 -14.85 26.03 4.37
N THR A 877 -13.70 26.51 4.79
CA THR A 877 -13.02 27.68 4.20
C THR A 877 -11.57 27.37 3.96
N ASP A 878 -11.01 27.92 2.86
CA ASP A 878 -9.60 27.86 2.54
C ASP A 878 -9.23 29.14 1.79
N VAL A 879 -8.69 30.13 2.50
CA VAL A 879 -8.28 31.42 2.00
C VAL A 879 -6.78 31.49 1.96
N MET A 880 -6.21 31.71 0.77
CA MET A 880 -4.76 31.88 0.62
C MET A 880 -4.28 33.20 1.22
N PRO A 881 -3.08 33.25 1.79
CA PRO A 881 -2.50 34.49 2.26
C PRO A 881 -2.06 35.40 1.09
N HIS A 882 -2.09 36.72 1.31
CA HIS A 882 -1.79 37.72 0.31
C HIS A 882 -0.83 38.78 0.84
N ASN A 883 -0.22 39.57 -0.06
CA ASN A 883 0.75 40.59 0.31
C ASN A 883 0.06 41.72 1.02
N PRO A 884 0.40 42.02 2.29
CA PRO A 884 -0.20 43.11 3.06
C PRO A 884 -0.02 44.49 2.42
N LEU A 885 1.08 44.74 1.71
CA LEU A 885 1.31 46.04 1.03
C LEU A 885 0.39 46.21 -0.19
N GLN A 886 0.10 45.13 -0.93
CA GLN A 886 -0.87 45.16 -2.02
C GLN A 886 -2.30 45.37 -1.50
N ILE A 887 -2.64 44.74 -0.38
CA ILE A 887 -3.92 44.97 0.30
C ILE A 887 -4.07 46.41 0.73
N ILE A 888 -3.05 47.00 1.37
CA ILE A 888 -3.05 48.41 1.76
C ILE A 888 -3.20 49.33 0.55
N ALA A 889 -2.48 49.07 -0.53
CA ALA A 889 -2.61 49.82 -1.78
C ALA A 889 -4.02 49.74 -2.38
N TYR A 890 -4.62 48.56 -2.34
CA TYR A 890 -5.98 48.35 -2.81
C TYR A 890 -7.01 49.13 -1.97
N ILE A 891 -6.92 49.07 -0.64
CA ILE A 891 -7.77 49.82 0.27
C ILE A 891 -7.64 51.33 0.05
N ARG A 892 -6.40 51.84 -0.11
CA ARG A 892 -6.14 53.23 -0.40
C ARG A 892 -6.76 53.69 -1.74
N ALA A 893 -6.73 52.80 -2.77
CA ALA A 893 -7.40 53.07 -4.03
C ALA A 893 -8.92 53.14 -3.85
N MET A 894 -9.51 52.19 -3.10
CA MET A 894 -10.95 52.21 -2.80
C MET A 894 -11.36 53.48 -2.02
N LEU A 895 -10.59 53.91 -1.07
CA LEU A 895 -10.86 55.15 -0.30
C LEU A 895 -10.79 56.39 -1.19
N ARG A 896 -9.83 56.48 -2.11
CA ARG A 896 -9.74 57.55 -3.09
C ARG A 896 -10.95 57.58 -4.04
N GLU A 897 -11.34 56.45 -4.56
CA GLU A 897 -12.56 56.33 -5.39
C GLU A 897 -13.80 56.87 -4.66
N ALA A 898 -13.97 56.50 -3.38
CA ALA A 898 -15.10 56.90 -2.58
C ALA A 898 -15.09 58.43 -2.24
N THR A 899 -13.92 59.05 -2.13
CA THR A 899 -13.77 60.47 -1.76
C THR A 899 -13.67 61.41 -2.96
N GLU A 900 -13.08 60.96 -4.08
CA GLU A 900 -12.74 61.82 -5.23
C GLU A 900 -13.64 61.57 -6.46
N GLN A 901 -14.60 60.66 -6.40
CA GLN A 901 -15.51 60.24 -7.52
C GLN A 901 -14.77 59.87 -8.80
N VAL A 902 -13.56 59.35 -8.68
CA VAL A 902 -12.74 58.89 -9.81
C VAL A 902 -13.17 57.44 -10.19
N GLY A 903 -13.21 57.16 -11.47
CA GLY A 903 -13.64 55.85 -11.96
C GLY A 903 -12.72 54.71 -11.49
N SER A 904 -13.25 53.47 -11.40
CA SER A 904 -12.64 52.25 -10.83
C SER A 904 -11.42 51.67 -11.58
N GLY A 905 -10.64 52.48 -12.30
CA GLY A 905 -9.62 52.04 -13.23
C GLY A 905 -8.28 51.54 -12.63
N ASP A 906 -7.93 51.93 -11.40
CA ASP A 906 -6.56 51.80 -10.89
C ASP A 906 -6.41 50.95 -9.62
N ARG A 907 -7.31 49.97 -9.38
CA ARG A 907 -7.14 49.08 -8.24
C ARG A 907 -6.05 48.04 -8.51
N PRO A 908 -5.01 47.91 -7.65
CA PRO A 908 -4.00 46.88 -7.85
C PRO A 908 -4.57 45.46 -7.71
N VAL A 909 -4.09 44.56 -8.54
CA VAL A 909 -4.46 43.14 -8.41
C VAL A 909 -3.81 42.54 -7.16
N ILE A 910 -4.61 41.91 -6.32
CA ILE A 910 -4.13 41.22 -5.13
C ILE A 910 -3.86 39.79 -5.49
N GLU A 911 -2.60 39.35 -5.40
CA GLU A 911 -2.17 37.99 -5.71
C GLU A 911 -1.79 37.24 -4.43
N PRO A 912 -1.97 35.89 -4.40
CA PRO A 912 -1.49 35.05 -3.30
C PRO A 912 0.00 35.23 -3.06
N TYR A 913 0.39 35.33 -1.80
CA TYR A 913 1.74 35.65 -1.37
C TYR A 913 2.11 34.97 -0.07
N PHE A 914 3.33 34.46 0.01
CA PHE A 914 3.93 33.98 1.25
C PHE A 914 5.24 34.74 1.49
N LYS A 915 5.37 35.30 2.68
CA LYS A 915 6.56 36.07 3.07
C LYS A 915 7.82 35.22 2.96
N GLY A 916 8.81 35.73 2.19
CA GLY A 916 10.08 35.03 2.01
C GLY A 916 10.09 33.88 0.99
N PHE A 917 8.97 33.54 0.39
CA PHE A 917 8.91 32.52 -0.65
C PHE A 917 9.54 33.02 -1.95
N LYS A 918 10.47 32.24 -2.50
CA LYS A 918 11.25 32.59 -3.71
C LYS A 918 10.73 31.93 -4.99
N GLY A 919 9.75 31.07 -4.87
CA GLY A 919 9.11 30.38 -6.00
C GLY A 919 8.05 31.24 -6.71
N THR A 920 7.23 30.58 -7.53
CA THR A 920 6.17 31.25 -8.28
C THR A 920 4.79 30.67 -7.94
N ILE A 921 3.78 31.55 -7.90
CA ILE A 921 2.37 31.17 -7.73
C ILE A 921 1.63 31.62 -8.99
N LYS A 922 1.00 30.69 -9.70
CA LYS A 922 0.26 31.00 -10.95
C LYS A 922 -1.17 30.51 -10.88
N ASN A 923 -2.10 31.38 -11.26
CA ASN A 923 -3.49 30.98 -11.45
C ASN A 923 -3.64 30.16 -12.74
N ILE A 924 -4.12 28.91 -12.63
CA ILE A 924 -4.32 27.99 -13.76
C ILE A 924 -5.75 28.03 -14.31
N ALA A 925 -6.70 28.67 -13.63
CA ALA A 925 -8.07 28.81 -14.11
C ALA A 925 -8.18 29.79 -15.30
N SER A 926 -7.24 30.73 -15.45
CA SER A 926 -7.22 31.74 -16.51
C SER A 926 -6.68 31.21 -17.85
N SER A 927 -6.12 30.01 -17.94
CA SER A 927 -5.53 29.45 -19.15
C SER A 927 -6.42 28.41 -19.86
N ALA A 928 -7.57 28.08 -19.32
CA ALA A 928 -8.51 27.15 -19.96
C ALA A 928 -9.53 27.90 -20.82
N THR A 929 -9.22 27.98 -22.09
CA THR A 929 -10.10 28.22 -23.26
C THR A 929 -11.15 29.34 -23.15
N SER A 930 -10.96 30.35 -23.96
CA SER A 930 -11.98 31.30 -24.46
C SER A 930 -13.24 30.54 -24.93
N GLY A 931 -14.28 30.50 -24.09
CA GLY A 931 -15.57 29.99 -24.55
C GLY A 931 -16.55 29.47 -23.49
N ALA A 932 -16.20 29.38 -22.22
CA ALA A 932 -17.16 29.00 -21.18
C ALA A 932 -17.82 30.25 -20.56
N PRO A 933 -19.14 30.23 -20.29
CA PRO A 933 -19.82 31.39 -19.68
C PRO A 933 -19.29 31.64 -18.26
N ALA A 934 -19.22 32.94 -17.91
CA ALA A 934 -18.66 33.49 -16.68
C ALA A 934 -19.23 32.93 -15.35
N ALA A 935 -20.28 32.10 -15.39
CA ALA A 935 -20.90 31.49 -14.23
C ALA A 935 -20.04 30.35 -13.55
N ASN A 936 -19.03 29.82 -14.23
CA ASN A 936 -18.14 28.78 -13.71
C ASN A 936 -16.75 29.28 -13.25
N ALA A 937 -16.53 30.60 -13.24
CA ALA A 937 -15.28 31.22 -12.77
C ALA A 937 -15.15 31.30 -11.23
N ALA A 938 -15.98 30.57 -10.48
CA ALA A 938 -16.16 30.78 -9.05
C ALA A 938 -14.98 30.31 -8.16
N PHE A 939 -13.99 29.54 -8.70
CA PHE A 939 -12.88 29.07 -7.89
C PHE A 939 -11.55 29.22 -8.61
N ALA A 940 -10.75 30.19 -8.20
CA ALA A 940 -9.36 30.32 -8.63
C ALA A 940 -8.55 29.09 -8.18
N LYS A 941 -7.83 28.49 -9.12
CA LYS A 941 -6.88 27.38 -8.84
C LYS A 941 -5.47 27.87 -9.04
N TYR A 942 -4.64 27.67 -8.05
CA TYR A 942 -3.24 28.10 -8.11
C TYR A 942 -2.31 26.90 -8.16
N ILE A 943 -1.24 27.02 -8.93
CA ILE A 943 -0.09 26.13 -8.89
C ILE A 943 1.07 26.87 -8.24
N ILE A 944 1.63 26.27 -7.19
CA ILE A 944 2.79 26.78 -6.48
C ILE A 944 4.01 25.96 -6.92
N LYS A 945 5.02 26.64 -7.42
CA LYS A 945 6.27 26.04 -7.90
C LYS A 945 7.46 26.55 -7.10
N GLY A 946 8.33 25.64 -6.69
CA GLY A 946 9.64 25.97 -6.18
C GLY A 946 10.61 26.43 -7.27
N THR A 947 11.87 26.59 -6.94
CA THR A 947 12.95 26.97 -7.86
C THR A 947 14.05 25.94 -7.85
N TYR A 948 14.69 25.76 -9.01
CA TYR A 948 15.86 24.90 -9.17
C TYR A 948 16.82 25.49 -10.17
N GLU A 949 18.06 25.08 -10.11
CA GLU A 949 19.15 25.43 -11.01
C GLU A 949 19.76 24.16 -11.58
N ILE A 950 20.04 24.14 -12.89
CA ILE A 950 20.81 23.06 -13.53
C ILE A 950 22.28 23.42 -13.41
N ILE A 951 23.02 22.74 -12.53
CA ILE A 951 24.43 23.04 -12.28
C ILE A 951 25.33 22.37 -13.33
N ALA A 952 24.96 21.15 -13.73
CA ALA A 952 25.69 20.36 -14.73
C ALA A 952 24.76 19.36 -15.42
N ASP A 953 25.28 18.66 -16.46
CA ASP A 953 24.54 17.53 -17.00
C ASP A 953 24.23 16.53 -15.87
N ARG A 954 22.92 16.22 -15.67
CA ARG A 954 22.41 15.33 -14.63
C ARG A 954 22.63 15.80 -13.18
N LYS A 955 22.86 17.09 -12.96
CA LYS A 955 22.98 17.66 -11.62
C LYS A 955 22.12 18.90 -11.48
N VAL A 956 21.15 18.84 -10.53
CA VAL A 956 20.18 19.90 -10.26
C VAL A 956 20.30 20.32 -8.80
N ARG A 957 20.31 21.63 -8.56
CA ARG A 957 20.22 22.23 -7.23
C ARG A 957 18.84 22.83 -7.03
N ILE A 958 18.13 22.39 -6.01
CA ILE A 958 16.82 22.90 -5.62
C ILE A 958 17.05 23.96 -4.56
N THR A 959 16.61 25.18 -4.88
CA THR A 959 16.84 26.37 -4.02
C THR A 959 15.56 26.86 -3.35
N GLU A 960 14.38 26.34 -3.76
CA GLU A 960 13.11 26.61 -3.09
C GLU A 960 12.14 25.45 -3.32
N LEU A 961 11.40 25.06 -2.28
CA LEU A 961 10.32 24.08 -2.35
C LEU A 961 8.95 24.76 -2.40
N PRO A 962 7.96 24.18 -3.10
CA PRO A 962 6.58 24.69 -3.05
C PRO A 962 6.08 24.77 -1.61
N VAL A 963 5.39 25.86 -1.27
CA VAL A 963 4.80 26.00 0.07
C VAL A 963 3.84 24.85 0.37
N GLY A 964 3.95 24.27 1.55
CA GLY A 964 3.24 23.07 1.97
C GLY A 964 3.98 21.77 1.67
N THR A 965 5.13 21.84 0.97
CA THR A 965 6.08 20.74 0.84
C THR A 965 7.27 21.03 1.76
N TRP A 966 7.33 20.31 2.88
CA TRP A 966 8.38 20.56 3.87
C TRP A 966 9.66 19.83 3.51
N THR A 967 10.80 20.30 4.01
CA THR A 967 12.12 19.76 3.63
C THR A 967 12.23 18.27 3.95
N ASP A 968 11.78 17.85 5.13
CA ASP A 968 11.83 16.42 5.53
C ASP A 968 10.88 15.54 4.68
N ASP A 969 9.68 16.00 4.37
CA ASP A 969 8.75 15.27 3.48
C ASP A 969 9.34 15.13 2.06
N TYR A 970 10.05 16.17 1.60
CA TYR A 970 10.69 16.13 0.29
C TYR A 970 11.91 15.19 0.27
N LYS A 971 12.67 15.12 1.36
CA LYS A 971 13.77 14.13 1.52
C LYS A 971 13.22 12.70 1.47
N GLU A 972 12.15 12.42 2.20
CA GLU A 972 11.47 11.11 2.13
C GLU A 972 11.01 10.77 0.69
N PHE A 973 10.55 11.77 -0.06
CA PHE A 973 10.23 11.60 -1.48
C PHE A 973 11.48 11.29 -2.33
N LEU A 974 12.61 11.98 -2.10
CA LEU A 974 13.86 11.70 -2.79
C LEU A 974 14.41 10.30 -2.48
N GLU A 975 14.36 9.86 -1.24
CA GLU A 975 14.74 8.51 -0.83
C GLU A 975 13.90 7.45 -1.56
N LYS A 976 12.60 7.65 -1.66
CA LYS A 976 11.73 6.79 -2.47
C LYS A 976 12.11 6.76 -3.95
N LEU A 977 12.59 7.87 -4.52
CA LEU A 977 13.08 7.91 -5.91
C LEU A 977 14.41 7.15 -6.08
N MET A 978 15.24 7.10 -5.05
CA MET A 978 16.49 6.32 -5.06
C MET A 978 16.20 4.81 -4.96
N GLU A 979 15.15 4.43 -4.25
CA GLU A 979 14.72 3.03 -4.10
C GLU A 979 13.93 2.51 -5.32
N THR A 980 13.31 3.39 -6.10
CA THR A 980 12.42 3.01 -7.20
C THR A 980 13.15 3.05 -8.53
N PRO A 981 13.48 1.90 -9.16
CA PRO A 981 14.00 1.89 -10.51
C PRO A 981 12.91 2.32 -11.49
N VAL A 982 13.10 3.44 -12.18
CA VAL A 982 12.19 3.88 -13.26
C VAL A 982 12.65 3.30 -14.58
N ALA A 983 11.72 2.68 -15.31
CA ALA A 983 11.90 2.36 -16.72
C ALA A 983 12.17 3.65 -17.49
N ALA A 984 13.32 3.71 -18.18
CA ALA A 984 13.73 4.86 -18.97
C ALA A 984 12.63 5.26 -19.96
N ALA A 985 12.20 6.51 -19.88
CA ALA A 985 11.38 7.13 -20.91
C ALA A 985 12.22 7.22 -22.19
N SER A 986 11.63 6.85 -23.32
CA SER A 986 12.18 6.81 -24.66
C SER A 986 13.04 8.03 -24.99
N SER A 987 14.35 7.86 -25.14
CA SER A 987 15.19 8.71 -25.96
C SER A 987 15.89 7.83 -27.01
N ALA A 988 16.09 8.39 -28.19
CA ALA A 988 16.59 7.70 -29.39
C ALA A 988 18.07 7.25 -29.31
N ASP A 989 18.72 7.31 -28.18
CA ASP A 989 20.07 6.82 -27.94
C ASP A 989 20.06 5.45 -27.24
N LYS A 990 20.23 4.40 -28.01
CA LYS A 990 20.18 2.99 -27.63
C LYS A 990 21.41 2.45 -26.89
N ASP A 991 22.38 3.28 -26.54
CA ASP A 991 23.60 2.86 -25.90
C ASP A 991 23.64 3.27 -24.41
N LYS A 992 23.54 2.27 -23.55
CA LYS A 992 23.67 2.30 -22.07
C LYS A 992 22.42 2.62 -21.28
N ALA A 993 21.59 1.63 -21.04
CA ALA A 993 20.56 1.68 -19.99
C ALA A 993 20.71 0.51 -19.01
N ALA A 994 21.66 0.62 -18.10
CA ALA A 994 21.50 0.02 -16.78
C ALA A 994 20.29 0.71 -16.12
N ALA A 995 19.43 -0.03 -15.38
CA ALA A 995 18.36 0.58 -14.59
C ALA A 995 19.01 1.47 -13.53
N VAL A 996 19.19 2.73 -13.89
CA VAL A 996 19.68 3.75 -12.98
C VAL A 996 18.44 4.26 -12.23
N PRO A 997 18.45 4.31 -10.90
CA PRO A 997 17.41 5.03 -10.18
C PRO A 997 17.28 6.45 -10.77
N VAL A 998 16.06 7.02 -10.76
CA VAL A 998 15.83 8.39 -11.26
C VAL A 998 16.79 9.35 -10.58
N LEU A 999 17.06 9.08 -9.31
CA LEU A 999 18.02 9.80 -8.49
C LEU A 999 19.09 8.83 -8.01
N LYS A 1000 20.37 9.16 -8.27
CA LYS A 1000 21.52 8.37 -7.82
C LYS A 1000 21.85 8.65 -6.36
N GLU A 1001 21.92 9.93 -6.01
CA GLU A 1001 22.27 10.44 -4.68
C GLU A 1001 21.79 11.89 -4.56
N TYR A 1002 21.63 12.37 -3.36
CA TYR A 1002 21.40 13.78 -3.09
C TYR A 1002 22.23 14.24 -1.89
N THR A 1003 22.49 15.54 -1.85
CA THR A 1003 23.14 16.22 -0.72
C THR A 1003 22.21 17.32 -0.21
N ASP A 1004 21.89 17.30 1.08
CA ASP A 1004 21.06 18.31 1.73
C ASP A 1004 21.93 19.26 2.54
N MET A 1005 21.93 20.53 2.12
CA MET A 1005 22.60 21.65 2.79
C MET A 1005 21.58 22.67 3.31
N SER A 1006 20.29 22.26 3.38
CA SER A 1006 19.21 23.14 3.84
C SER A 1006 19.38 23.51 5.31
N THR A 1007 18.89 24.70 5.65
CA THR A 1007 18.81 25.19 7.02
C THR A 1007 17.35 25.43 7.40
N ASP A 1008 17.11 25.97 8.58
CA ASP A 1008 15.78 26.39 9.08
C ASP A 1008 15.08 27.41 8.15
N SER A 1009 15.87 28.17 7.40
CA SER A 1009 15.39 29.31 6.58
C SER A 1009 15.69 29.17 5.09
N VAL A 1010 16.61 28.29 4.69
CA VAL A 1010 17.07 28.11 3.29
C VAL A 1010 16.91 26.67 2.84
N VAL A 1011 16.37 26.48 1.66
CA VAL A 1011 16.39 25.18 0.96
C VAL A 1011 17.60 25.14 0.05
N ASP A 1012 18.39 24.06 0.15
CA ASP A 1012 19.56 23.81 -0.68
C ASP A 1012 19.80 22.30 -0.80
N ILE A 1013 19.18 21.68 -1.81
CA ILE A 1013 19.28 20.24 -2.05
C ILE A 1013 19.85 20.04 -3.45
N THR A 1014 20.95 19.34 -3.53
CA THR A 1014 21.65 19.10 -4.79
C THR A 1014 21.65 17.62 -5.17
#